data_411287163d10b927b46a8417052fdd5c
#
_entry.id   411287163d10b927b46a8417052fdd5c
#
_cell.length_a   1.000
_cell.length_b   1.000
_cell.length_c   1.000
_cell.angle_alpha   90.00
_cell.angle_beta   90.00
_cell.angle_gamma   90.00
#
_symmetry.space_group_name_H-M   'P 1'
#
loop_
_entity.id
_entity.type
_entity.pdbx_description
1 polymer ?
#
loop_
_entity_poly.entity_id
_entity_poly.type
_entity_poly.pdbx_seq_one_letter_code
_entity_poly.pdbx_strand_id
1 'polypeptide(L)'
;MSSTTPLWTPSHERISASNLQQFIAHVNMQGEAIDSYSSLHQWSVAETRQFWLEVWQFCDVIGYRGNCIIGEGLPRFDKTMVPARDSIWFPQAQLNYAENLLSYAFQNPDGIALWFKNENGHTKKFSWQQLCDHVSVVQQWLAQNGVGEGDVVAGYLPHLPETVIAMLAATSLGAIWTSTSPDFGVESVIERFGQVQPKILFCCNGYTFNGKSFPMQERNAQIASALPSLVNTCQIEYLQDRNFTPDFNDSFSDWQSIFASYQPRGVEYRRIGFNDPLFVLYSSGTTGKPKCITHSVGGTLLNHLKEHQLHCDIQPQDRVFYYTTTGWMMWNWHVSALASGATLVIYDGHPLYPQAGALWALVDEAKVSLFGTSAKYLETLQKNQFSPCDFYSLSHLKTLCSTGSVLYHEQFDYVYEHVKSDLHLASISGGTDICGCFVLGNPISPVYQGECQSAGLGLDVVAYNQHGEAIVAERGELVCRNSFPNQPIGFWHDDGSRYHQAYWDKYPGVWHHGDEIEITDKGGVLFFGRSDTVLNPGGVRIGTAEIYQQVNALPEIHDSIAIGRQIDRDEQVILFVQLAQNVPFNDELQQKIRSLLRERCSPRHVPANIYAISEIPRTKSGKLVELAVKQVCHGDEVKNLGAIANPQVLAEIEKLLTA
;
A
#
# COMPACT_ATOMS: atom_id res chain seq x y z
N MET A 1 -7.42 22.88 -16.85
CA MET A 1 -8.83 22.70 -17.30
C MET A 1 -8.99 21.24 -17.68
N SER A 2 -9.85 20.49 -17.00
CA SER A 2 -10.13 19.10 -17.37
C SER A 2 -10.66 19.04 -18.80
N SER A 3 -10.23 18.04 -19.58
CA SER A 3 -10.74 17.81 -20.92
C SER A 3 -12.26 17.61 -20.89
N THR A 4 -12.99 18.25 -21.79
CA THR A 4 -14.44 18.03 -21.89
C THR A 4 -14.78 16.71 -22.57
N THR A 5 -13.83 16.11 -23.30
CA THR A 5 -14.00 14.86 -24.07
C THR A 5 -13.34 13.72 -23.31
N PRO A 6 -14.03 12.59 -23.08
CA PRO A 6 -13.42 11.43 -22.46
C PRO A 6 -12.36 10.80 -23.38
N LEU A 7 -11.29 10.27 -22.79
CA LEU A 7 -10.28 9.48 -23.50
C LEU A 7 -10.76 8.05 -23.79
N TRP A 8 -11.61 7.53 -22.93
CA TRP A 8 -12.21 6.23 -23.09
C TRP A 8 -13.62 6.22 -22.52
N THR A 9 -14.49 5.45 -23.16
CA THR A 9 -15.87 5.21 -22.72
C THR A 9 -16.16 3.72 -22.84
N PRO A 10 -16.67 3.05 -21.77
CA PRO A 10 -16.97 1.63 -21.81
C PRO A 10 -18.07 1.34 -22.83
N SER A 11 -17.94 0.23 -23.56
CA SER A 11 -19.01 -0.24 -24.45
C SER A 11 -20.23 -0.69 -23.64
N HIS A 12 -21.39 -0.69 -24.27
CA HIS A 12 -22.62 -1.19 -23.63
C HIS A 12 -22.50 -2.65 -23.21
N GLU A 13 -21.80 -3.47 -23.99
CA GLU A 13 -21.54 -4.88 -23.65
C GLU A 13 -20.68 -4.99 -22.38
N ARG A 14 -19.61 -4.18 -22.27
CA ARG A 14 -18.75 -4.15 -21.10
C ARG A 14 -19.52 -3.70 -19.85
N ILE A 15 -20.34 -2.66 -19.96
CA ILE A 15 -21.20 -2.21 -18.85
C ILE A 15 -22.13 -3.32 -18.40
N SER A 16 -22.86 -3.95 -19.34
CA SER A 16 -23.86 -4.99 -19.03
C SER A 16 -23.24 -6.23 -18.38
N ALA A 17 -22.01 -6.57 -18.74
CA ALA A 17 -21.29 -7.74 -18.20
C ALA A 17 -20.60 -7.47 -16.85
N SER A 18 -20.48 -6.19 -16.43
CA SER A 18 -19.72 -5.82 -15.24
C SER A 18 -20.41 -6.23 -13.94
N ASN A 19 -19.60 -6.60 -12.95
CA ASN A 19 -20.08 -6.85 -11.58
C ASN A 19 -20.80 -5.62 -11.00
N LEU A 20 -20.34 -4.43 -11.33
CA LEU A 20 -20.95 -3.19 -10.84
C LEU A 20 -22.38 -3.03 -11.36
N GLN A 21 -22.64 -3.34 -12.64
CA GLN A 21 -24.00 -3.32 -13.20
C GLN A 21 -24.88 -4.41 -12.59
N GLN A 22 -24.31 -5.59 -12.31
CA GLN A 22 -25.02 -6.64 -11.60
C GLN A 22 -25.35 -6.23 -10.17
N PHE A 23 -24.45 -5.55 -9.47
CA PHE A 23 -24.68 -4.99 -8.14
C PHE A 23 -25.79 -3.94 -8.15
N ILE A 24 -25.80 -3.03 -9.14
CA ILE A 24 -26.92 -2.07 -9.32
C ILE A 24 -28.25 -2.81 -9.51
N ALA A 25 -28.27 -3.82 -10.36
CA ALA A 25 -29.49 -4.61 -10.57
C ALA A 25 -29.93 -5.33 -9.27
N HIS A 26 -28.99 -5.88 -8.50
CA HIS A 26 -29.24 -6.51 -7.21
C HIS A 26 -29.89 -5.55 -6.20
N VAL A 27 -29.35 -4.33 -6.07
CA VAL A 27 -29.89 -3.31 -5.16
C VAL A 27 -31.25 -2.81 -5.62
N ASN A 28 -31.45 -2.63 -6.93
CA ASN A 28 -32.72 -2.19 -7.50
C ASN A 28 -33.84 -3.23 -7.32
N MET A 29 -33.53 -4.52 -7.26
CA MET A 29 -34.52 -5.55 -6.90
C MET A 29 -35.05 -5.40 -5.47
N GLN A 30 -34.35 -4.65 -4.63
CA GLN A 30 -34.77 -4.38 -3.25
C GLN A 30 -35.59 -3.08 -3.10
N GLY A 31 -35.88 -2.41 -4.23
CA GLY A 31 -36.76 -1.22 -4.28
C GLY A 31 -36.07 0.09 -4.51
N GLU A 32 -34.76 0.08 -4.73
CA GLU A 32 -33.99 1.29 -5.10
C GLU A 32 -34.16 1.61 -6.59
N ALA A 33 -33.80 2.84 -6.99
CA ALA A 33 -33.88 3.33 -8.36
C ALA A 33 -32.53 3.93 -8.81
N ILE A 34 -31.52 3.07 -8.89
CA ILE A 34 -30.14 3.44 -9.23
C ILE A 34 -29.91 3.17 -10.71
N ASP A 35 -29.40 4.18 -11.44
CA ASP A 35 -29.21 4.15 -12.90
C ASP A 35 -27.78 4.50 -13.36
N SER A 36 -26.93 4.95 -12.43
CA SER A 36 -25.60 5.44 -12.72
C SER A 36 -24.64 5.21 -11.55
N TYR A 37 -23.32 5.35 -11.79
CA TYR A 37 -22.35 5.35 -10.71
C TYR A 37 -22.63 6.46 -9.68
N SER A 38 -22.98 7.65 -10.14
CA SER A 38 -23.25 8.80 -9.26
C SER A 38 -24.42 8.52 -8.30
N SER A 39 -25.55 7.99 -8.82
CA SER A 39 -26.70 7.63 -7.98
C SER A 39 -26.37 6.48 -7.04
N LEU A 40 -25.56 5.48 -7.48
CA LEU A 40 -25.07 4.41 -6.64
C LEU A 40 -24.17 4.93 -5.51
N HIS A 41 -23.23 5.83 -5.83
CA HIS A 41 -22.36 6.42 -4.83
C HIS A 41 -23.14 7.23 -3.79
N GLN A 42 -24.08 8.08 -4.24
CA GLN A 42 -24.94 8.83 -3.33
C GLN A 42 -25.74 7.93 -2.40
N TRP A 43 -26.36 6.86 -2.95
CA TRP A 43 -27.05 5.87 -2.14
C TRP A 43 -26.11 5.15 -1.16
N SER A 44 -24.92 4.74 -1.60
CA SER A 44 -23.95 4.03 -0.77
C SER A 44 -23.44 4.84 0.42
N VAL A 45 -23.47 6.16 0.31
CA VAL A 45 -23.13 7.11 1.41
C VAL A 45 -24.34 7.39 2.30
N ALA A 46 -25.51 7.63 1.72
CA ALA A 46 -26.73 7.92 2.46
C ALA A 46 -27.22 6.71 3.25
N GLU A 47 -27.25 5.54 2.62
CA GLU A 47 -27.68 4.27 3.19
C GLU A 47 -26.47 3.36 3.49
N THR A 48 -25.44 3.92 4.12
CA THR A 48 -24.15 3.26 4.30
C THR A 48 -24.25 1.89 5.01
N ARG A 49 -25.21 1.71 5.94
CA ARG A 49 -25.47 0.42 6.59
C ARG A 49 -25.96 -0.63 5.60
N GLN A 50 -26.93 -0.24 4.77
CA GLN A 50 -27.52 -1.12 3.77
C GLN A 50 -26.49 -1.45 2.70
N PHE A 51 -25.73 -0.44 2.23
CA PHE A 51 -24.66 -0.64 1.25
C PHE A 51 -23.65 -1.71 1.68
N TRP A 52 -23.11 -1.64 2.89
CA TRP A 52 -22.13 -2.63 3.36
C TRP A 52 -22.74 -3.99 3.65
N LEU A 53 -24.04 -4.05 3.97
CA LEU A 53 -24.78 -5.30 4.05
C LEU A 53 -24.90 -5.97 2.65
N GLU A 54 -25.24 -5.17 1.63
CA GLU A 54 -25.38 -5.67 0.26
C GLU A 54 -24.01 -6.09 -0.32
N VAL A 55 -22.94 -5.37 0.00
CA VAL A 55 -21.58 -5.81 -0.36
C VAL A 55 -21.23 -7.15 0.27
N TRP A 56 -21.56 -7.37 1.56
CA TRP A 56 -21.35 -8.66 2.21
C TRP A 56 -22.08 -9.79 1.49
N GLN A 57 -23.34 -9.54 1.11
CA GLN A 57 -24.18 -10.55 0.45
C GLN A 57 -23.75 -10.80 -1.00
N PHE A 58 -23.56 -9.73 -1.77
CA PHE A 58 -23.20 -9.81 -3.19
C PHE A 58 -21.83 -10.45 -3.43
N CYS A 59 -20.87 -10.18 -2.55
CA CYS A 59 -19.53 -10.77 -2.63
C CYS A 59 -19.42 -12.14 -1.94
N ASP A 60 -20.54 -12.75 -1.51
CA ASP A 60 -20.59 -14.07 -0.89
C ASP A 60 -19.60 -14.26 0.28
N VAL A 61 -19.47 -13.26 1.17
CA VAL A 61 -18.53 -13.31 2.29
C VAL A 61 -18.84 -14.49 3.21
N ILE A 62 -17.88 -15.39 3.37
CA ILE A 62 -17.99 -16.58 4.20
C ILE A 62 -17.74 -16.21 5.67
N GLY A 63 -18.74 -16.43 6.52
CA GLY A 63 -18.66 -16.16 7.94
C GLY A 63 -20.03 -16.11 8.60
N TYR A 64 -20.04 -15.92 9.93
CA TYR A 64 -21.25 -15.57 10.67
C TYR A 64 -21.33 -14.04 10.76
N ARG A 65 -22.34 -13.43 10.15
CA ARG A 65 -22.50 -11.97 10.08
C ARG A 65 -23.11 -11.36 11.34
N GLY A 66 -23.99 -12.08 12.01
CA GLY A 66 -24.84 -11.52 13.06
C GLY A 66 -25.98 -10.64 12.52
N ASN A 67 -26.70 -10.00 13.42
CA ASN A 67 -27.87 -9.17 13.09
C ASN A 67 -27.60 -7.67 13.18
N CYS A 68 -26.50 -7.26 13.82
CA CYS A 68 -26.12 -5.86 13.96
C CYS A 68 -25.07 -5.49 12.89
N ILE A 69 -25.35 -4.43 12.11
CA ILE A 69 -24.42 -3.96 11.06
C ILE A 69 -23.50 -2.89 11.61
N ILE A 70 -24.03 -1.90 12.34
CA ILE A 70 -23.24 -0.90 13.05
C ILE A 70 -23.71 -0.91 14.50
N GLY A 71 -22.78 -1.23 15.39
CA GLY A 71 -22.98 -1.11 16.84
C GLY A 71 -22.62 0.30 17.32
N GLU A 72 -23.29 0.71 18.41
CA GLU A 72 -22.85 1.88 19.16
C GLU A 72 -21.54 1.50 19.87
N GLY A 73 -20.43 2.05 19.39
CA GLY A 73 -19.14 1.93 20.04
C GLY A 73 -19.10 2.76 21.32
N LEU A 74 -18.30 2.33 22.28
CA LEU A 74 -17.84 3.26 23.31
C LEU A 74 -16.88 4.26 22.66
N PRO A 75 -16.83 5.53 23.12
CA PRO A 75 -15.82 6.48 22.65
C PRO A 75 -14.42 5.86 22.78
N ARG A 76 -13.71 5.72 21.65
CA ARG A 76 -12.43 4.98 21.65
C ARG A 76 -11.34 5.72 22.43
N PHE A 77 -11.36 7.05 22.42
CA PHE A 77 -10.20 7.84 22.82
C PHE A 77 -10.51 9.01 23.77
N ASP A 78 -11.78 9.43 23.87
CA ASP A 78 -12.24 10.48 24.78
C ASP A 78 -13.67 10.18 25.25
N LYS A 79 -14.22 11.03 26.10
CA LYS A 79 -15.58 10.85 26.63
C LYS A 79 -16.67 11.24 25.62
N THR A 80 -16.31 11.78 24.46
CA THR A 80 -17.23 12.26 23.44
C THR A 80 -17.27 11.30 22.27
N MET A 81 -18.45 10.72 22.01
CA MET A 81 -18.68 9.85 20.86
C MET A 81 -18.58 10.65 19.56
N VAL A 82 -17.74 10.18 18.62
CA VAL A 82 -17.63 10.70 17.25
C VAL A 82 -18.08 9.60 16.29
N PRO A 83 -19.30 9.65 15.73
CA PRO A 83 -19.86 8.55 14.94
C PRO A 83 -18.95 8.10 13.78
N ALA A 84 -18.33 9.03 13.05
CA ALA A 84 -17.43 8.70 11.97
C ALA A 84 -16.17 7.95 12.44
N ARG A 85 -15.70 8.16 13.68
CA ARG A 85 -14.50 7.53 14.26
C ARG A 85 -14.82 6.25 15.05
N ASP A 86 -15.91 6.28 15.82
CA ASP A 86 -16.14 5.32 16.90
C ASP A 86 -17.18 4.24 16.58
N SER A 87 -17.76 4.25 15.37
CA SER A 87 -18.66 3.20 14.91
C SER A 87 -17.97 1.85 14.85
N ILE A 88 -18.65 0.80 15.34
CA ILE A 88 -18.17 -0.58 15.28
C ILE A 88 -18.99 -1.32 14.22
N TRP A 89 -18.34 -1.68 13.13
CA TRP A 89 -18.95 -2.42 12.04
C TRP A 89 -19.07 -3.89 12.38
N PHE A 90 -20.21 -4.49 12.08
CA PHE A 90 -20.50 -5.92 12.25
C PHE A 90 -20.01 -6.51 13.60
N PRO A 91 -20.41 -5.94 14.75
CA PRO A 91 -19.82 -6.26 16.06
C PRO A 91 -20.01 -7.71 16.50
N GLN A 92 -20.92 -8.46 15.89
CA GLN A 92 -21.20 -9.86 16.18
C GLN A 92 -20.60 -10.82 15.15
N ALA A 93 -20.03 -10.27 14.06
CA ALA A 93 -19.57 -11.12 12.97
C ALA A 93 -18.27 -11.84 13.31
N GLN A 94 -18.19 -13.08 12.83
CA GLN A 94 -17.01 -13.94 12.92
C GLN A 94 -16.71 -14.55 11.55
N LEU A 95 -15.47 -14.36 11.10
CA LEU A 95 -15.00 -14.84 9.81
C LEU A 95 -13.51 -15.15 9.86
N ASN A 96 -13.02 -15.81 8.81
CA ASN A 96 -11.60 -16.02 8.62
C ASN A 96 -11.18 -15.51 7.24
N TYR A 97 -10.09 -14.73 7.19
CA TYR A 97 -9.59 -14.14 5.96
C TYR A 97 -9.15 -15.20 4.94
N ALA A 98 -8.31 -16.17 5.37
CA ALA A 98 -7.83 -17.24 4.49
C ALA A 98 -8.95 -18.15 4.00
N GLU A 99 -10.01 -18.39 4.79
CA GLU A 99 -11.21 -19.15 4.38
C GLU A 99 -11.87 -18.52 3.15
N ASN A 100 -12.00 -17.20 3.15
CA ASN A 100 -12.57 -16.47 2.02
C ASN A 100 -11.65 -16.48 0.80
N LEU A 101 -10.34 -16.33 0.98
CA LEU A 101 -9.38 -16.32 -0.11
C LEU A 101 -9.17 -17.67 -0.78
N LEU A 102 -9.36 -18.77 -0.04
CA LEU A 102 -9.17 -20.13 -0.55
C LEU A 102 -10.48 -20.80 -0.98
N SER A 103 -11.62 -20.13 -0.84
CA SER A 103 -12.95 -20.70 -1.12
C SER A 103 -13.13 -21.19 -2.56
N TYR A 104 -12.50 -20.51 -3.51
CA TYR A 104 -12.61 -20.87 -4.93
C TYR A 104 -11.97 -22.23 -5.26
N ALA A 105 -11.11 -22.77 -4.40
CA ALA A 105 -10.55 -24.12 -4.53
C ALA A 105 -11.62 -25.21 -4.61
N PHE A 106 -12.77 -25.02 -3.97
CA PHE A 106 -13.90 -25.98 -4.04
C PHE A 106 -14.58 -26.00 -5.41
N GLN A 107 -14.54 -24.90 -6.14
CA GLN A 107 -15.16 -24.76 -7.45
C GLN A 107 -14.21 -25.16 -8.59
N ASN A 108 -12.92 -24.85 -8.45
CA ASN A 108 -11.92 -25.04 -9.51
C ASN A 108 -10.55 -25.50 -8.94
N PRO A 109 -10.46 -26.70 -8.34
CA PRO A 109 -9.24 -27.17 -7.67
C PRO A 109 -8.01 -27.25 -8.60
N ASP A 110 -8.21 -27.57 -9.87
CA ASP A 110 -7.16 -27.73 -10.88
C ASP A 110 -6.79 -26.41 -11.58
N GLY A 111 -7.59 -25.35 -11.41
CA GLY A 111 -7.32 -24.03 -11.95
C GLY A 111 -6.06 -23.41 -11.31
N ILE A 112 -5.43 -22.49 -12.00
CA ILE A 112 -4.22 -21.81 -11.51
C ILE A 112 -4.65 -20.75 -10.48
N ALA A 113 -4.16 -20.86 -9.24
CA ALA A 113 -4.29 -19.85 -8.20
C ALA A 113 -3.13 -18.86 -8.20
N LEU A 114 -1.89 -19.37 -8.31
CA LEU A 114 -0.69 -18.54 -8.35
C LEU A 114 0.13 -18.83 -9.60
N TRP A 115 0.58 -17.77 -10.28
CA TRP A 115 1.51 -17.82 -11.39
C TRP A 115 2.69 -16.89 -11.10
N PHE A 116 3.81 -17.45 -10.75
CA PHE A 116 5.03 -16.73 -10.41
C PHE A 116 6.04 -16.71 -11.56
N LYS A 117 6.71 -15.57 -11.72
CA LYS A 117 7.90 -15.42 -12.57
C LYS A 117 8.87 -14.44 -11.90
N ASN A 118 10.17 -14.69 -12.00
CA ASN A 118 11.18 -13.74 -11.59
C ASN A 118 11.95 -13.15 -12.77
N GLU A 119 12.80 -12.16 -12.50
CA GLU A 119 13.59 -11.46 -13.52
C GLU A 119 14.58 -12.38 -14.27
N ASN A 120 14.96 -13.53 -13.69
CA ASN A 120 15.83 -14.54 -14.31
C ASN A 120 15.05 -15.55 -15.16
N GLY A 121 13.74 -15.38 -15.31
CA GLY A 121 12.87 -16.26 -16.09
C GLY A 121 12.43 -17.53 -15.36
N HIS A 122 12.75 -17.71 -14.08
CA HIS A 122 12.25 -18.83 -13.31
C HIS A 122 10.73 -18.67 -13.08
N THR A 123 9.97 -19.73 -13.37
CA THR A 123 8.50 -19.74 -13.25
C THR A 123 8.03 -20.87 -12.36
N LYS A 124 6.99 -20.59 -11.57
CA LYS A 124 6.24 -21.59 -10.80
C LYS A 124 4.74 -21.35 -10.97
N LYS A 125 3.95 -22.41 -11.00
CA LYS A 125 2.49 -22.32 -10.99
C LYS A 125 1.94 -23.23 -9.91
N PHE A 126 0.94 -22.77 -9.20
CA PHE A 126 0.21 -23.56 -8.22
C PHE A 126 -1.25 -23.59 -8.61
N SER A 127 -1.84 -24.79 -8.63
CA SER A 127 -3.28 -24.89 -8.71
C SER A 127 -3.93 -24.47 -7.38
N TRP A 128 -5.24 -24.26 -7.38
CA TRP A 128 -5.96 -23.96 -6.14
C TRP A 128 -5.79 -25.08 -5.11
N GLN A 129 -5.83 -26.35 -5.53
CA GLN A 129 -5.59 -27.48 -4.64
C GLN A 129 -4.17 -27.46 -4.07
N GLN A 130 -3.17 -27.24 -4.93
CA GLN A 130 -1.77 -27.16 -4.48
C GLN A 130 -1.55 -25.99 -3.51
N LEU A 131 -2.20 -24.85 -3.74
CA LEU A 131 -2.13 -23.73 -2.79
C LEU A 131 -2.70 -24.13 -1.42
N CYS A 132 -3.89 -24.76 -1.38
CA CYS A 132 -4.49 -25.26 -0.16
C CYS A 132 -3.59 -26.28 0.55
N ASP A 133 -3.00 -27.22 -0.20
CA ASP A 133 -2.11 -28.26 0.34
C ASP A 133 -0.88 -27.61 1.00
N HIS A 134 -0.26 -26.63 0.34
CA HIS A 134 0.91 -25.93 0.89
C HIS A 134 0.54 -25.09 2.12
N VAL A 135 -0.59 -24.38 2.06
CA VAL A 135 -1.10 -23.62 3.22
C VAL A 135 -1.33 -24.54 4.41
N SER A 136 -1.95 -25.70 4.18
CA SER A 136 -2.21 -26.70 5.22
C SER A 136 -0.92 -27.22 5.88
N VAL A 137 0.12 -27.48 5.10
CA VAL A 137 1.43 -27.95 5.62
C VAL A 137 2.08 -26.88 6.49
N VAL A 138 2.12 -25.63 6.02
CA VAL A 138 2.71 -24.51 6.76
C VAL A 138 1.87 -24.16 7.99
N GLN A 139 0.54 -24.26 7.91
CA GLN A 139 -0.36 -24.10 9.05
C GLN A 139 -0.04 -25.09 10.19
N GLN A 140 0.17 -26.38 9.85
CA GLN A 140 0.54 -27.39 10.82
C GLN A 140 1.86 -27.06 11.53
N TRP A 141 2.85 -26.61 10.77
CA TRP A 141 4.14 -26.18 11.33
C TRP A 141 3.98 -24.96 12.24
N LEU A 142 3.21 -23.97 11.84
CA LEU A 142 2.94 -22.78 12.67
C LEU A 142 2.24 -23.17 13.98
N ALA A 143 1.21 -24.02 13.92
CA ALA A 143 0.49 -24.51 15.09
C ALA A 143 1.42 -25.31 16.04
N GLN A 144 2.32 -26.14 15.51
CA GLN A 144 3.32 -26.87 16.29
C GLN A 144 4.31 -25.93 17.00
N ASN A 145 4.61 -24.78 16.42
CA ASN A 145 5.41 -23.73 17.04
C ASN A 145 4.57 -22.80 17.96
N GLY A 146 3.34 -23.22 18.27
CA GLY A 146 2.45 -22.54 19.19
C GLY A 146 1.84 -21.24 18.66
N VAL A 147 1.76 -21.05 17.33
CA VAL A 147 1.08 -19.91 16.73
C VAL A 147 -0.44 -20.13 16.76
N GLY A 148 -1.18 -19.14 17.23
CA GLY A 148 -2.64 -19.14 17.29
C GLY A 148 -3.22 -17.74 17.12
N GLU A 149 -4.48 -17.60 17.53
CA GLU A 149 -5.22 -16.34 17.47
C GLU A 149 -4.47 -15.21 18.20
N GLY A 150 -4.29 -14.08 17.49
CA GLY A 150 -3.66 -12.88 18.02
C GLY A 150 -2.13 -12.90 18.05
N ASP A 151 -1.46 -14.04 17.79
CA ASP A 151 -0.01 -14.09 17.64
C ASP A 151 0.44 -13.38 16.36
N VAL A 152 1.59 -12.72 16.39
CA VAL A 152 2.13 -12.02 15.22
C VAL A 152 3.12 -12.93 14.48
N VAL A 153 2.94 -13.03 13.16
CA VAL A 153 3.85 -13.70 12.23
C VAL A 153 4.40 -12.66 11.26
N ALA A 154 5.72 -12.61 11.12
CA ALA A 154 6.41 -11.62 10.29
C ALA A 154 7.04 -12.25 9.03
N GLY A 155 7.04 -11.51 7.91
CA GLY A 155 7.73 -11.86 6.68
C GLY A 155 8.76 -10.81 6.29
N TYR A 156 10.03 -11.18 6.18
CA TYR A 156 11.09 -10.38 5.56
C TYR A 156 11.48 -11.06 4.24
N LEU A 157 10.64 -10.86 3.24
CA LEU A 157 10.55 -11.69 2.05
C LEU A 157 10.30 -10.87 0.78
N PRO A 158 10.81 -11.29 -0.38
CA PRO A 158 10.35 -10.79 -1.66
C PRO A 158 8.92 -11.26 -1.98
N HIS A 159 8.36 -10.78 -3.08
CA HIS A 159 7.03 -11.18 -3.55
C HIS A 159 7.08 -12.57 -4.20
N LEU A 160 6.96 -13.61 -3.37
CA LEU A 160 7.03 -15.03 -3.75
C LEU A 160 5.70 -15.75 -3.48
N PRO A 161 5.44 -16.89 -4.14
CA PRO A 161 4.35 -17.78 -3.76
C PRO A 161 4.43 -18.23 -2.30
N GLU A 162 5.63 -18.51 -1.81
CA GLU A 162 5.91 -18.91 -0.43
C GLU A 162 5.50 -17.83 0.57
N THR A 163 5.61 -16.54 0.20
CA THR A 163 5.15 -15.42 1.04
C THR A 163 3.62 -15.41 1.15
N VAL A 164 2.93 -15.66 0.04
CA VAL A 164 1.46 -15.78 0.03
C VAL A 164 1.00 -16.97 0.86
N ILE A 165 1.66 -18.12 0.72
CA ILE A 165 1.36 -19.35 1.47
C ILE A 165 1.57 -19.12 2.97
N ALA A 166 2.68 -18.49 3.39
CA ALA A 166 2.98 -18.20 4.78
C ALA A 166 1.92 -17.27 5.42
N MET A 167 1.52 -16.23 4.71
CA MET A 167 0.48 -15.29 5.15
C MET A 167 -0.89 -15.98 5.28
N LEU A 168 -1.29 -16.79 4.29
CA LEU A 168 -2.55 -17.54 4.34
C LEU A 168 -2.55 -18.58 5.48
N ALA A 169 -1.43 -19.26 5.69
CA ALA A 169 -1.27 -20.20 6.80
C ALA A 169 -1.38 -19.51 8.17
N ALA A 170 -0.74 -18.35 8.34
CA ALA A 170 -0.84 -17.57 9.58
C ALA A 170 -2.28 -17.08 9.82
N THR A 171 -2.90 -16.46 8.82
CA THR A 171 -4.24 -15.89 8.96
C THR A 171 -5.33 -16.95 9.09
N SER A 172 -5.11 -18.17 8.57
CA SER A 172 -6.04 -19.29 8.79
C SER A 172 -6.16 -19.68 10.27
N LEU A 173 -5.08 -19.49 11.05
CA LEU A 173 -5.06 -19.73 12.50
C LEU A 173 -5.61 -18.54 13.32
N GLY A 174 -6.04 -17.45 12.68
CA GLY A 174 -6.40 -16.20 13.34
C GLY A 174 -5.19 -15.39 13.83
N ALA A 175 -3.99 -15.70 13.35
CA ALA A 175 -2.78 -14.95 13.64
C ALA A 175 -2.71 -13.69 12.76
N ILE A 176 -1.93 -12.71 13.23
CA ILE A 176 -1.74 -11.41 12.62
C ILE A 176 -0.52 -11.47 11.70
N TRP A 177 -0.65 -11.00 10.47
CA TRP A 177 0.46 -10.92 9.53
C TRP A 177 1.05 -9.52 9.45
N THR A 178 2.38 -9.46 9.38
CA THR A 178 3.12 -8.24 9.05
C THR A 178 4.27 -8.57 8.13
N SER A 179 4.66 -7.66 7.24
CA SER A 179 5.80 -7.90 6.34
C SER A 179 6.56 -6.64 5.97
N THR A 180 7.81 -6.84 5.60
CA THR A 180 8.67 -5.84 4.96
C THR A 180 9.41 -6.49 3.79
N SER A 181 9.76 -5.69 2.80
CA SER A 181 10.49 -6.12 1.63
C SER A 181 12.00 -6.24 1.94
N PRO A 182 12.76 -7.13 1.25
CA PRO A 182 14.16 -7.40 1.57
C PRO A 182 15.13 -6.25 1.25
N ASP A 183 14.68 -5.19 0.59
CA ASP A 183 15.45 -3.98 0.34
C ASP A 183 15.56 -3.06 1.57
N PHE A 184 14.76 -3.30 2.63
CA PHE A 184 14.91 -2.58 3.89
C PHE A 184 16.18 -3.02 4.64
N GLY A 185 16.87 -2.05 5.24
CA GLY A 185 18.03 -2.28 6.08
C GLY A 185 17.66 -2.94 7.42
N VAL A 186 18.62 -3.62 8.03
CA VAL A 186 18.46 -4.38 9.30
C VAL A 186 17.79 -3.54 10.38
N GLU A 187 18.28 -2.32 10.62
CA GLU A 187 17.74 -1.43 11.67
C GLU A 187 16.28 -1.07 11.40
N SER A 188 15.97 -0.76 10.15
CA SER A 188 14.61 -0.41 9.74
C SER A 188 13.62 -1.58 9.93
N VAL A 189 14.07 -2.83 9.73
CA VAL A 189 13.27 -4.04 10.00
C VAL A 189 13.09 -4.25 11.49
N ILE A 190 14.18 -4.12 12.29
CA ILE A 190 14.13 -4.25 13.75
C ILE A 190 13.22 -3.19 14.37
N GLU A 191 13.25 -1.96 13.90
CA GLU A 191 12.35 -0.89 14.37
C GLU A 191 10.87 -1.20 14.12
N ARG A 192 10.55 -1.88 13.03
CA ARG A 192 9.18 -2.28 12.69
C ARG A 192 8.77 -3.52 13.49
N PHE A 193 9.47 -4.61 13.31
CA PHE A 193 9.13 -5.90 13.93
C PHE A 193 9.30 -5.91 15.44
N GLY A 194 10.26 -5.16 15.99
CA GLY A 194 10.45 -5.01 17.42
C GLY A 194 9.26 -4.36 18.15
N GLN A 195 8.45 -3.54 17.45
CA GLN A 195 7.23 -2.99 18.03
C GLN A 195 6.10 -4.02 18.14
N VAL A 196 6.00 -4.94 17.18
CA VAL A 196 4.91 -5.92 17.11
C VAL A 196 5.27 -7.28 17.72
N GLN A 197 6.55 -7.50 18.04
CA GLN A 197 7.07 -8.67 18.74
C GLN A 197 6.61 -10.00 18.10
N PRO A 198 7.00 -10.29 16.83
CA PRO A 198 6.55 -11.48 16.14
C PRO A 198 7.04 -12.75 16.82
N LYS A 199 6.21 -13.79 16.79
CA LYS A 199 6.53 -15.12 17.31
C LYS A 199 7.30 -15.97 16.30
N ILE A 200 7.00 -15.77 15.01
CA ILE A 200 7.66 -16.43 13.89
C ILE A 200 8.14 -15.36 12.90
N LEU A 201 9.33 -15.60 12.35
CA LEU A 201 9.87 -14.83 11.23
C LEU A 201 10.06 -15.75 10.03
N PHE A 202 9.45 -15.43 8.90
CA PHE A 202 9.80 -15.98 7.59
C PHE A 202 10.79 -15.05 6.90
N CYS A 203 11.87 -15.61 6.36
CA CYS A 203 12.90 -14.89 5.62
C CYS A 203 13.37 -15.71 4.42
N CYS A 204 14.20 -15.14 3.54
CA CYS A 204 14.83 -15.86 2.44
C CYS A 204 16.35 -15.79 2.53
N ASN A 205 17.03 -16.73 1.88
CA ASN A 205 18.50 -16.74 1.82
C ASN A 205 19.07 -15.58 1.00
N GLY A 206 18.26 -14.95 0.16
CA GLY A 206 18.62 -13.81 -0.66
C GLY A 206 17.62 -13.56 -1.77
N TYR A 207 17.83 -12.52 -2.57
CA TYR A 207 16.98 -12.14 -3.71
C TYR A 207 17.82 -11.62 -4.88
N THR A 208 17.19 -11.52 -6.06
CA THR A 208 17.80 -10.90 -7.24
C THR A 208 17.08 -9.59 -7.58
N PHE A 209 17.84 -8.58 -7.98
CA PHE A 209 17.28 -7.33 -8.44
C PHE A 209 18.21 -6.64 -9.44
N ASN A 210 17.69 -6.34 -10.62
CA ASN A 210 18.43 -5.73 -11.73
C ASN A 210 19.70 -6.52 -12.12
N GLY A 211 19.57 -7.85 -12.24
CA GLY A 211 20.63 -8.77 -12.59
C GLY A 211 21.67 -9.03 -11.49
N LYS A 212 21.47 -8.52 -10.28
CA LYS A 212 22.38 -8.70 -9.16
C LYS A 212 21.74 -9.57 -8.07
N SER A 213 22.55 -10.42 -7.45
CA SER A 213 22.15 -11.23 -6.29
C SER A 213 22.50 -10.52 -4.99
N PHE A 214 21.58 -10.56 -4.03
CA PHE A 214 21.71 -9.96 -2.70
C PHE A 214 21.52 -11.05 -1.64
N PRO A 215 22.60 -11.59 -1.05
CA PRO A 215 22.52 -12.56 0.04
C PRO A 215 21.99 -11.90 1.31
N MET A 216 21.17 -12.65 2.08
CA MET A 216 20.45 -12.13 3.24
C MET A 216 20.78 -12.81 4.56
N GLN A 217 21.58 -13.91 4.57
CA GLN A 217 21.80 -14.73 5.75
C GLN A 217 22.31 -13.92 6.94
N GLU A 218 23.30 -13.06 6.74
CA GLU A 218 23.88 -12.24 7.80
C GLU A 218 22.86 -11.26 8.37
N ARG A 219 22.07 -10.61 7.49
CA ARG A 219 20.99 -9.71 7.89
C ARG A 219 19.90 -10.45 8.66
N ASN A 220 19.50 -11.62 8.20
CA ASN A 220 18.49 -12.46 8.85
C ASN A 220 18.94 -12.87 10.26
N ALA A 221 20.21 -13.25 10.43
CA ALA A 221 20.78 -13.59 11.73
C ALA A 221 20.78 -12.38 12.70
N GLN A 222 21.16 -11.20 12.21
CA GLN A 222 21.12 -9.97 13.00
C GLN A 222 19.71 -9.61 13.44
N ILE A 223 18.73 -9.67 12.51
CA ILE A 223 17.32 -9.39 12.80
C ILE A 223 16.77 -10.40 13.81
N ALA A 224 16.99 -11.71 13.58
CA ALA A 224 16.50 -12.75 14.48
C ALA A 224 17.07 -12.61 15.90
N SER A 225 18.36 -12.31 16.03
CA SER A 225 18.99 -12.10 17.34
C SER A 225 18.48 -10.85 18.08
N ALA A 226 18.00 -9.84 17.36
CA ALA A 226 17.45 -8.61 17.91
C ALA A 226 15.96 -8.70 18.28
N LEU A 227 15.29 -9.81 17.94
CA LEU A 227 13.85 -10.03 18.19
C LEU A 227 13.65 -11.16 19.21
N PRO A 228 13.70 -10.89 20.52
CA PRO A 228 13.64 -11.91 21.57
C PRO A 228 12.29 -12.62 21.68
N SER A 229 11.26 -12.14 21.00
CA SER A 229 9.94 -12.76 20.95
C SER A 229 9.86 -13.96 19.99
N LEU A 230 10.85 -14.13 19.12
CA LEU A 230 10.87 -15.22 18.13
C LEU A 230 11.04 -16.58 18.81
N VAL A 231 10.12 -17.48 18.51
CA VAL A 231 10.21 -18.90 18.88
C VAL A 231 10.95 -19.67 17.80
N ASN A 232 10.73 -19.30 16.54
CA ASN A 232 11.39 -19.92 15.39
C ASN A 232 11.51 -18.94 14.22
N THR A 233 12.49 -19.19 13.36
CA THR A 233 12.68 -18.48 12.08
C THR A 233 12.68 -19.50 10.96
N CYS A 234 11.87 -19.28 9.91
CA CYS A 234 11.83 -20.15 8.74
C CYS A 234 12.52 -19.48 7.56
N GLN A 235 13.52 -20.13 7.00
CA GLN A 235 14.22 -19.62 5.82
C GLN A 235 13.78 -20.33 4.55
N ILE A 236 13.48 -19.55 3.54
CA ILE A 236 13.13 -19.98 2.18
C ILE A 236 14.39 -19.90 1.32
N GLU A 237 14.75 -21.00 0.68
CA GLU A 237 15.84 -21.01 -0.29
C GLU A 237 15.36 -20.49 -1.65
N TYR A 238 15.62 -19.22 -1.91
CA TYR A 238 15.24 -18.56 -3.16
C TYR A 238 16.42 -18.37 -4.12
N LEU A 239 17.60 -17.94 -3.61
CA LEU A 239 18.82 -17.94 -4.42
C LEU A 239 19.38 -19.37 -4.52
N GLN A 240 19.62 -19.80 -5.77
CA GLN A 240 20.17 -21.13 -6.06
C GLN A 240 21.72 -21.18 -6.00
N ASP A 241 22.35 -20.19 -5.41
CA ASP A 241 23.80 -20.14 -5.31
C ASP A 241 24.29 -21.11 -4.23
N ARG A 242 24.89 -22.23 -4.66
CA ARG A 242 25.39 -23.32 -3.80
C ARG A 242 26.56 -22.94 -2.87
N ASN A 243 27.08 -21.73 -2.99
CA ASN A 243 28.16 -21.25 -2.13
C ASN A 243 27.67 -20.76 -0.77
N PHE A 244 26.37 -20.71 -0.54
CA PHE A 244 25.75 -20.32 0.70
C PHE A 244 25.11 -21.55 1.38
N THR A 245 25.90 -22.33 2.11
CA THR A 245 25.37 -23.29 3.07
C THR A 245 24.90 -22.53 4.29
N PRO A 246 23.59 -22.58 4.64
CA PRO A 246 23.11 -21.95 5.85
C PRO A 246 23.75 -22.65 7.05
N ASP A 247 24.36 -21.89 7.93
CA ASP A 247 24.70 -22.36 9.28
C ASP A 247 23.42 -22.28 10.11
N PHE A 248 22.53 -23.27 9.94
CA PHE A 248 21.31 -23.38 10.72
C PHE A 248 21.69 -23.77 12.15
N ASN A 249 21.61 -22.81 13.08
CA ASN A 249 21.53 -23.15 14.50
C ASN A 249 20.10 -23.63 14.81
N ASP A 250 19.86 -24.19 15.99
CA ASP A 250 18.56 -24.76 16.40
C ASP A 250 17.35 -23.81 16.32
N SER A 251 17.57 -22.52 16.01
CA SER A 251 16.56 -21.47 15.91
C SER A 251 16.07 -21.21 14.48
N PHE A 252 16.64 -21.88 13.47
CA PHE A 252 16.27 -21.71 12.06
C PHE A 252 15.77 -23.02 11.47
N SER A 253 14.54 -23.00 10.96
CA SER A 253 13.94 -24.09 10.19
C SER A 253 14.09 -23.82 8.68
N ASP A 254 14.39 -24.86 7.92
CA ASP A 254 14.35 -24.80 6.48
C ASP A 254 12.94 -25.02 5.94
N TRP A 255 12.52 -24.20 4.98
CA TRP A 255 11.19 -24.32 4.35
C TRP A 255 10.94 -25.71 3.76
N GLN A 256 11.94 -26.35 3.12
CA GLN A 256 11.77 -27.67 2.52
C GLN A 256 11.58 -28.75 3.61
N SER A 257 12.22 -28.59 4.75
CA SER A 257 12.08 -29.53 5.89
C SER A 257 10.67 -29.58 6.45
N ILE A 258 9.91 -28.46 6.34
CA ILE A 258 8.49 -28.41 6.74
C ILE A 258 7.68 -29.38 5.85
N PHE A 259 7.90 -29.36 4.54
CA PHE A 259 7.18 -30.25 3.60
C PHE A 259 7.62 -31.71 3.70
N ALA A 260 8.82 -31.97 4.21
CA ALA A 260 9.22 -33.33 4.55
C ALA A 260 8.58 -33.87 5.83
N SER A 261 8.20 -32.98 6.75
CA SER A 261 7.70 -33.33 8.09
C SER A 261 6.18 -33.42 8.20
N TYR A 262 5.44 -32.71 7.35
CA TYR A 262 3.98 -32.65 7.39
C TYR A 262 3.37 -33.04 6.05
N GLN A 263 2.22 -33.70 6.12
CA GLN A 263 1.44 -34.05 4.93
C GLN A 263 0.25 -33.10 4.78
N PRO A 264 -0.14 -32.79 3.52
CA PRO A 264 -1.35 -31.99 3.29
C PRO A 264 -2.59 -32.62 3.91
N ARG A 265 -3.42 -31.78 4.53
CA ARG A 265 -4.76 -32.11 5.00
C ARG A 265 -5.68 -30.91 4.72
N GLY A 266 -6.96 -30.98 5.03
CA GLY A 266 -7.83 -29.81 4.92
C GLY A 266 -7.30 -28.64 5.76
N VAL A 267 -7.33 -27.43 5.21
CA VAL A 267 -6.99 -26.23 5.99
C VAL A 267 -8.04 -26.02 7.07
N GLU A 268 -7.61 -25.79 8.29
CA GLU A 268 -8.48 -25.47 9.42
C GLU A 268 -8.60 -23.95 9.54
N TYR A 269 -9.82 -23.43 9.64
CA TYR A 269 -10.05 -21.98 9.71
C TYR A 269 -10.53 -21.55 11.08
N ARG A 270 -9.72 -20.79 11.79
CA ARG A 270 -10.11 -20.13 13.04
C ARG A 270 -10.85 -18.85 12.69
N ARG A 271 -12.17 -18.84 12.78
CA ARG A 271 -12.98 -17.63 12.66
C ARG A 271 -12.82 -16.77 13.90
N ILE A 272 -12.52 -15.49 13.70
CA ILE A 272 -12.32 -14.46 14.73
C ILE A 272 -13.28 -13.31 14.47
N GLY A 273 -13.35 -12.37 15.40
CA GLY A 273 -14.25 -11.21 15.29
C GLY A 273 -13.93 -10.34 14.09
N PHE A 274 -14.95 -9.73 13.49
CA PHE A 274 -14.82 -8.82 12.34
C PHE A 274 -13.80 -7.71 12.57
N ASN A 275 -13.74 -7.20 13.81
CA ASN A 275 -12.87 -6.09 14.21
C ASN A 275 -11.55 -6.56 14.82
N ASP A 276 -11.26 -7.86 14.84
CA ASP A 276 -9.98 -8.37 15.33
C ASP A 276 -8.85 -8.10 14.32
N PRO A 277 -7.59 -7.97 14.79
CA PRO A 277 -6.47 -7.65 13.94
C PRO A 277 -6.18 -8.72 12.87
N LEU A 278 -5.95 -8.30 11.63
CA LEU A 278 -5.46 -9.12 10.52
C LEU A 278 -4.04 -8.76 10.14
N PHE A 279 -3.81 -7.46 9.87
CA PHE A 279 -2.54 -6.94 9.41
C PHE A 279 -2.02 -5.85 10.33
N VAL A 280 -0.70 -5.81 10.52
CA VAL A 280 -0.01 -4.61 10.97
C VAL A 280 0.86 -4.13 9.82
N LEU A 281 0.52 -2.96 9.29
CA LEU A 281 1.24 -2.31 8.20
C LEU A 281 1.98 -1.08 8.73
N TYR A 282 3.08 -0.75 8.06
CA TYR A 282 3.92 0.35 8.50
C TYR A 282 3.78 1.55 7.59
N SER A 283 3.58 2.71 8.17
CA SER A 283 3.74 3.98 7.48
C SER A 283 4.71 4.86 8.26
N SER A 284 5.55 5.54 7.52
CA SER A 284 6.52 6.47 8.11
C SER A 284 5.79 7.74 8.56
N GLY A 285 6.11 8.17 9.78
CA GLY A 285 5.62 9.45 10.32
C GLY A 285 6.70 10.53 10.20
N THR A 286 6.30 11.77 10.37
CA THR A 286 7.21 12.93 10.43
C THR A 286 8.02 12.98 11.72
N THR A 287 7.63 12.21 12.73
CA THR A 287 8.25 12.20 14.05
C THR A 287 8.37 10.79 14.61
N GLY A 288 9.59 10.32 14.85
CA GLY A 288 9.86 9.08 15.58
C GLY A 288 9.72 7.79 14.77
N LYS A 289 9.46 6.68 15.48
CA LYS A 289 9.34 5.34 14.90
C LYS A 289 8.17 5.23 13.93
N PRO A 290 8.24 4.34 12.90
CA PRO A 290 7.14 4.07 12.00
C PRO A 290 5.84 3.75 12.74
N LYS A 291 4.71 4.29 12.24
CA LYS A 291 3.38 3.93 12.75
C LYS A 291 3.11 2.47 12.41
N CYS A 292 2.67 1.69 13.38
CA CYS A 292 2.20 0.32 13.20
C CYS A 292 0.67 0.34 13.09
N ILE A 293 0.15 0.50 11.87
CA ILE A 293 -1.28 0.64 11.62
C ILE A 293 -1.92 -0.73 11.63
N THR A 294 -2.91 -0.93 12.50
CA THR A 294 -3.57 -2.23 12.69
C THR A 294 -4.89 -2.26 11.94
N HIS A 295 -5.02 -3.20 11.02
CA HIS A 295 -6.21 -3.39 10.18
C HIS A 295 -7.00 -4.61 10.61
N SER A 296 -8.34 -4.50 10.58
CA SER A 296 -9.25 -5.57 10.96
C SER A 296 -9.43 -6.62 9.86
N VAL A 297 -9.77 -7.84 10.28
CA VAL A 297 -10.08 -8.96 9.39
C VAL A 297 -11.24 -8.63 8.46
N GLY A 298 -12.37 -8.28 9.03
CA GLY A 298 -13.59 -8.08 8.25
C GLY A 298 -13.57 -6.80 7.44
N GLY A 299 -13.06 -5.70 8.03
CA GLY A 299 -12.96 -4.42 7.34
C GLY A 299 -12.06 -4.49 6.11
N THR A 300 -10.90 -5.12 6.23
CA THR A 300 -9.97 -5.32 5.11
C THR A 300 -10.60 -6.19 4.02
N LEU A 301 -11.14 -7.36 4.39
CA LEU A 301 -11.74 -8.28 3.42
C LEU A 301 -12.90 -7.63 2.66
N LEU A 302 -13.85 -7.03 3.39
CA LEU A 302 -15.05 -6.45 2.79
C LEU A 302 -14.73 -5.28 1.87
N ASN A 303 -13.79 -4.42 2.27
CA ASN A 303 -13.33 -3.32 1.44
C ASN A 303 -12.59 -3.80 0.19
N HIS A 304 -11.69 -4.78 0.32
CA HIS A 304 -10.97 -5.31 -0.84
C HIS A 304 -11.91 -6.00 -1.83
N LEU A 305 -12.91 -6.75 -1.36
CA LEU A 305 -13.94 -7.34 -2.23
C LEU A 305 -14.73 -6.25 -2.97
N LYS A 306 -15.16 -5.18 -2.28
CA LYS A 306 -15.81 -4.02 -2.91
C LYS A 306 -14.92 -3.40 -4.00
N GLU A 307 -13.63 -3.17 -3.71
CA GLU A 307 -12.71 -2.57 -4.66
C GLU A 307 -12.42 -3.50 -5.84
N HIS A 308 -12.18 -4.78 -5.59
CA HIS A 308 -11.90 -5.77 -6.62
C HIS A 308 -13.10 -6.02 -7.53
N GLN A 309 -14.26 -6.35 -6.95
CA GLN A 309 -15.41 -6.75 -7.75
C GLN A 309 -16.16 -5.56 -8.34
N LEU A 310 -16.41 -4.50 -7.56
CA LEU A 310 -17.26 -3.40 -8.01
C LEU A 310 -16.47 -2.29 -8.74
N HIS A 311 -15.23 -2.00 -8.33
CA HIS A 311 -14.43 -0.94 -8.95
C HIS A 311 -13.51 -1.45 -10.06
N CYS A 312 -12.89 -2.60 -9.86
CA CYS A 312 -11.94 -3.19 -10.82
C CYS A 312 -12.57 -4.24 -11.73
N ASP A 313 -13.83 -4.64 -11.49
CA ASP A 313 -14.55 -5.66 -12.24
C ASP A 313 -13.79 -7.00 -12.32
N ILE A 314 -13.13 -7.39 -11.22
CA ILE A 314 -12.44 -8.68 -11.13
C ILE A 314 -13.49 -9.77 -11.00
N GLN A 315 -13.44 -10.74 -11.90
CA GLN A 315 -14.33 -11.89 -11.97
C GLN A 315 -13.55 -13.19 -11.73
N PRO A 316 -14.22 -14.31 -11.39
CA PRO A 316 -13.56 -15.60 -11.27
C PRO A 316 -12.75 -15.95 -12.52
N GLN A 317 -11.54 -16.48 -12.33
CA GLN A 317 -10.56 -16.82 -13.37
C GLN A 317 -9.89 -15.64 -14.07
N ASP A 318 -10.21 -14.39 -13.75
CA ASP A 318 -9.39 -13.25 -14.14
C ASP A 318 -7.96 -13.41 -13.60
N ARG A 319 -7.00 -12.83 -14.29
CA ARG A 319 -5.59 -12.86 -13.90
C ARG A 319 -5.14 -11.48 -13.51
N VAL A 320 -4.86 -11.34 -12.23
CA VAL A 320 -4.52 -10.07 -11.61
C VAL A 320 -3.01 -10.01 -11.37
N PHE A 321 -2.37 -9.02 -11.92
CA PHE A 321 -0.97 -8.72 -11.71
C PHE A 321 -0.84 -7.32 -11.11
N TYR A 322 -0.17 -7.21 -9.97
CA TYR A 322 0.23 -5.93 -9.43
C TYR A 322 1.74 -5.92 -9.20
N TYR A 323 2.45 -4.98 -9.84
CA TYR A 323 3.88 -4.81 -9.57
C TYR A 323 4.05 -4.11 -8.23
N THR A 324 4.41 -4.87 -7.22
CA THR A 324 4.47 -4.44 -5.82
C THR A 324 5.54 -5.19 -5.05
N THR A 325 5.79 -4.77 -3.81
CA THR A 325 6.65 -5.45 -2.85
C THR A 325 5.87 -5.76 -1.56
N THR A 326 6.35 -6.71 -0.78
CA THR A 326 5.73 -7.12 0.50
C THR A 326 5.74 -6.04 1.58
N GLY A 327 6.52 -4.98 1.40
CA GLY A 327 6.55 -3.80 2.25
C GLY A 327 5.59 -2.68 1.83
N TRP A 328 4.85 -2.88 0.74
CA TRP A 328 3.86 -1.92 0.24
C TRP A 328 2.45 -2.49 0.33
N MET A 329 1.50 -1.71 0.83
CA MET A 329 0.10 -2.12 1.08
C MET A 329 -0.59 -2.72 -0.15
N MET A 330 -0.18 -2.34 -1.38
CA MET A 330 -0.72 -2.92 -2.60
C MET A 330 -0.41 -4.42 -2.74
N TRP A 331 0.57 -4.97 -2.00
CA TRP A 331 0.76 -6.40 -1.90
C TRP A 331 -0.42 -7.08 -1.17
N ASN A 332 -0.87 -6.52 -0.05
CA ASN A 332 -2.02 -7.02 0.70
C ASN A 332 -3.31 -6.94 -0.14
N TRP A 333 -3.48 -5.81 -0.84
CA TRP A 333 -4.58 -5.62 -1.78
C TRP A 333 -4.55 -6.66 -2.91
N HIS A 334 -3.38 -6.86 -3.54
CA HIS A 334 -3.21 -7.83 -4.63
C HIS A 334 -3.54 -9.25 -4.17
N VAL A 335 -3.02 -9.70 -3.01
CA VAL A 335 -3.28 -11.06 -2.50
C VAL A 335 -4.76 -11.27 -2.21
N SER A 336 -5.47 -10.26 -1.75
CA SER A 336 -6.92 -10.33 -1.51
C SER A 336 -7.74 -10.64 -2.76
N ALA A 337 -7.21 -10.46 -3.97
CA ALA A 337 -7.93 -10.79 -5.21
C ALA A 337 -8.24 -12.30 -5.34
N LEU A 338 -7.56 -13.16 -4.59
CA LEU A 338 -7.93 -14.59 -4.47
C LEU A 338 -9.38 -14.77 -4.00
N ALA A 339 -9.88 -13.88 -3.13
CA ALA A 339 -11.28 -13.95 -2.65
C ALA A 339 -12.32 -13.76 -3.76
N SER A 340 -11.92 -13.18 -4.90
CA SER A 340 -12.75 -13.04 -6.11
C SER A 340 -12.55 -14.20 -7.10
N GLY A 341 -11.86 -15.28 -6.71
CA GLY A 341 -11.57 -16.41 -7.60
C GLY A 341 -10.53 -16.12 -8.69
N ALA A 342 -9.76 -15.05 -8.54
CA ALA A 342 -8.75 -14.64 -9.51
C ALA A 342 -7.43 -15.41 -9.34
N THR A 343 -6.70 -15.60 -10.44
CA THR A 343 -5.29 -16.03 -10.42
C THR A 343 -4.38 -14.86 -10.07
N LEU A 344 -3.55 -14.98 -9.07
CA LEU A 344 -2.49 -14.00 -8.82
C LEU A 344 -1.31 -14.26 -9.75
N VAL A 345 -0.93 -13.25 -10.54
CA VAL A 345 0.32 -13.21 -11.29
C VAL A 345 1.34 -12.46 -10.44
N ILE A 346 2.39 -13.15 -10.04
CA ILE A 346 3.40 -12.70 -9.08
C ILE A 346 4.72 -12.51 -9.82
N TYR A 347 5.35 -11.36 -9.62
CA TYR A 347 6.67 -11.08 -10.18
C TYR A 347 7.64 -10.58 -9.11
N ASP A 348 8.86 -11.13 -9.10
CA ASP A 348 9.96 -10.64 -8.28
C ASP A 348 11.14 -10.25 -9.17
N GLY A 349 11.61 -8.99 -9.04
CA GLY A 349 12.71 -8.44 -9.80
C GLY A 349 12.49 -6.98 -10.21
N HIS A 350 13.46 -6.44 -10.94
CA HIS A 350 13.42 -5.07 -11.44
C HIS A 350 12.44 -4.95 -12.63
N PRO A 351 11.58 -3.91 -12.71
CA PRO A 351 10.52 -3.83 -13.71
C PRO A 351 11.02 -3.59 -15.15
N LEU A 352 12.26 -3.13 -15.29
CA LEU A 352 12.89 -2.82 -16.58
C LEU A 352 14.06 -3.77 -16.90
N TYR A 353 14.23 -4.86 -16.16
CA TYR A 353 15.30 -5.82 -16.41
C TYR A 353 14.73 -7.13 -16.99
N PRO A 354 15.38 -7.73 -18.00
CA PRO A 354 16.58 -7.26 -18.72
C PRO A 354 16.29 -6.15 -19.74
N GLN A 355 15.03 -5.78 -19.95
CA GLN A 355 14.59 -4.77 -20.92
C GLN A 355 13.29 -4.09 -20.49
N ALA A 356 12.98 -2.92 -21.07
CA ALA A 356 11.82 -2.11 -20.73
C ALA A 356 10.46 -2.86 -20.83
N GLY A 357 10.38 -3.87 -21.71
CA GLY A 357 9.18 -4.69 -21.92
C GLY A 357 9.00 -5.86 -20.96
N ALA A 358 9.86 -6.05 -19.94
CA ALA A 358 9.85 -7.26 -19.11
C ALA A 358 8.49 -7.55 -18.45
N LEU A 359 7.85 -6.55 -17.86
CA LEU A 359 6.52 -6.72 -17.24
C LEU A 359 5.43 -6.92 -18.30
N TRP A 360 5.52 -6.24 -19.45
CA TRP A 360 4.53 -6.37 -20.52
C TRP A 360 4.60 -7.75 -21.20
N ALA A 361 5.79 -8.32 -21.31
CA ALA A 361 5.95 -9.71 -21.73
C ALA A 361 5.23 -10.68 -20.79
N LEU A 362 5.30 -10.45 -19.46
CA LEU A 362 4.57 -11.25 -18.49
C LEU A 362 3.05 -11.02 -18.59
N VAL A 363 2.61 -9.77 -18.77
CA VAL A 363 1.19 -9.42 -18.95
C VAL A 363 0.59 -10.18 -20.14
N ASP A 364 1.30 -10.23 -21.26
CA ASP A 364 0.84 -10.95 -22.47
C ASP A 364 0.93 -12.48 -22.30
N GLU A 365 2.07 -13.01 -21.83
CA GLU A 365 2.28 -14.43 -21.58
C GLU A 365 1.26 -15.02 -20.59
N ALA A 366 1.06 -14.34 -19.50
CA ALA A 366 0.13 -14.77 -18.46
C ALA A 366 -1.33 -14.42 -18.78
N LYS A 367 -1.61 -13.73 -19.89
CA LYS A 367 -2.96 -13.28 -20.27
C LYS A 367 -3.63 -12.49 -19.14
N VAL A 368 -2.91 -11.51 -18.61
CA VAL A 368 -3.38 -10.69 -17.49
C VAL A 368 -4.58 -9.86 -17.91
N SER A 369 -5.63 -9.86 -17.10
CA SER A 369 -6.84 -9.05 -17.30
C SER A 369 -6.78 -7.71 -16.57
N LEU A 370 -6.13 -7.67 -15.40
CA LEU A 370 -5.86 -6.44 -14.66
C LEU A 370 -4.37 -6.34 -14.36
N PHE A 371 -3.75 -5.25 -14.80
CA PHE A 371 -2.37 -4.90 -14.46
C PHE A 371 -2.33 -3.65 -13.59
N GLY A 372 -1.69 -3.73 -12.43
CA GLY A 372 -1.46 -2.61 -11.52
C GLY A 372 0.01 -2.22 -11.45
N THR A 373 0.28 -0.93 -11.51
CA THR A 373 1.64 -0.39 -11.48
C THR A 373 1.68 1.00 -10.85
N SER A 374 2.84 1.67 -10.86
CA SER A 374 3.00 3.05 -10.42
C SER A 374 2.99 4.02 -11.61
N ALA A 375 2.55 5.26 -11.38
CA ALA A 375 2.67 6.33 -12.36
C ALA A 375 4.13 6.54 -12.81
N LYS A 376 5.09 6.35 -11.89
CA LYS A 376 6.52 6.45 -12.18
C LYS A 376 7.01 5.42 -13.20
N TYR A 377 6.48 4.20 -13.16
CA TYR A 377 6.82 3.17 -14.16
C TYR A 377 6.33 3.59 -15.55
N LEU A 378 5.10 4.07 -15.67
CA LEU A 378 4.54 4.57 -16.93
C LEU A 378 5.32 5.76 -17.47
N GLU A 379 5.67 6.72 -16.62
CA GLU A 379 6.54 7.86 -16.97
C GLU A 379 7.91 7.39 -17.50
N THR A 380 8.50 6.40 -16.85
CA THR A 380 9.80 5.87 -17.26
C THR A 380 9.74 5.21 -18.65
N LEU A 381 8.67 4.47 -18.94
CA LEU A 381 8.46 3.90 -20.28
C LEU A 381 8.26 4.99 -21.33
N GLN A 382 7.45 6.01 -21.04
CA GLN A 382 7.24 7.17 -21.91
C GLN A 382 8.55 7.89 -22.22
N LYS A 383 9.37 8.18 -21.20
CA LYS A 383 10.71 8.80 -21.38
C LYS A 383 11.66 7.94 -22.22
N ASN A 384 11.56 6.63 -22.10
CA ASN A 384 12.35 5.68 -22.90
C ASN A 384 11.75 5.43 -24.31
N GLN A 385 10.65 6.10 -24.67
CA GLN A 385 9.95 5.96 -25.95
C GLN A 385 9.58 4.49 -26.24
N PHE A 386 9.24 3.72 -25.22
CA PHE A 386 8.84 2.32 -25.34
C PHE A 386 7.31 2.22 -25.50
N SER A 387 6.85 1.57 -26.56
CA SER A 387 5.42 1.38 -26.87
C SER A 387 5.07 -0.11 -26.71
N PRO A 388 4.45 -0.53 -25.60
CA PRO A 388 4.04 -1.92 -25.40
C PRO A 388 3.21 -2.52 -26.55
N CYS A 389 2.30 -1.76 -27.13
CA CYS A 389 1.43 -2.23 -28.23
C CYS A 389 2.18 -2.62 -29.51
N ASP A 390 3.43 -2.15 -29.71
CA ASP A 390 4.24 -2.52 -30.87
C ASP A 390 4.81 -3.94 -30.74
N PHE A 391 4.88 -4.50 -29.51
CA PHE A 391 5.55 -5.76 -29.22
C PHE A 391 4.62 -6.84 -28.66
N TYR A 392 3.51 -6.47 -28.02
CA TYR A 392 2.62 -7.38 -27.31
C TYR A 392 1.16 -7.18 -27.71
N SER A 393 0.42 -8.28 -27.78
CA SER A 393 -1.00 -8.26 -28.16
C SER A 393 -1.87 -7.56 -27.14
N LEU A 394 -1.62 -7.77 -25.84
CA LEU A 394 -2.36 -7.27 -24.69
C LEU A 394 -3.90 -7.47 -24.80
N SER A 395 -4.32 -8.45 -25.62
CA SER A 395 -5.75 -8.68 -25.96
C SER A 395 -6.61 -8.97 -24.75
N HIS A 396 -6.03 -9.62 -23.71
CA HIS A 396 -6.72 -9.97 -22.47
C HIS A 396 -6.76 -8.84 -21.45
N LEU A 397 -5.91 -7.81 -21.60
CA LEU A 397 -5.83 -6.71 -20.65
C LEU A 397 -7.09 -5.84 -20.76
N LYS A 398 -7.86 -5.79 -19.68
CA LYS A 398 -9.09 -5.02 -19.56
C LYS A 398 -8.89 -3.73 -18.75
N THR A 399 -8.09 -3.81 -17.67
CA THR A 399 -7.90 -2.72 -16.72
C THR A 399 -6.42 -2.51 -16.42
N LEU A 400 -5.99 -1.26 -16.42
CA LEU A 400 -4.69 -0.81 -15.94
C LEU A 400 -4.89 0.11 -14.75
N CYS A 401 -4.42 -0.31 -13.56
CA CYS A 401 -4.44 0.51 -12.36
C CYS A 401 -3.10 1.24 -12.18
N SER A 402 -3.17 2.51 -11.79
CA SER A 402 -1.99 3.31 -11.45
C SER A 402 -2.16 3.96 -10.09
N THR A 403 -1.15 3.84 -9.22
CA THR A 403 -1.13 4.46 -7.89
C THR A 403 0.29 4.77 -7.41
N GLY A 404 0.40 5.30 -6.20
CA GLY A 404 1.66 5.63 -5.53
C GLY A 404 2.08 7.07 -5.72
N SER A 405 1.89 7.64 -6.90
CA SER A 405 2.08 9.05 -7.22
C SER A 405 1.03 9.51 -8.22
N VAL A 406 0.95 10.82 -8.43
CA VAL A 406 0.00 11.40 -9.37
C VAL A 406 0.26 10.89 -10.77
N LEU A 407 -0.80 10.43 -11.46
CA LEU A 407 -0.77 10.13 -12.88
C LEU A 407 -1.11 11.41 -13.65
N TYR A 408 -0.14 11.97 -14.36
CA TYR A 408 -0.30 13.22 -15.07
C TYR A 408 -0.97 13.04 -16.45
N HIS A 409 -1.47 14.14 -17.01
CA HIS A 409 -2.21 14.15 -18.29
C HIS A 409 -1.49 13.38 -19.39
N GLU A 410 -0.19 13.58 -19.54
CA GLU A 410 0.59 12.96 -20.61
C GLU A 410 0.78 11.45 -20.44
N GLN A 411 0.68 10.91 -19.22
CA GLN A 411 0.69 9.47 -19.02
C GLN A 411 -0.66 8.84 -19.42
N PHE A 412 -1.77 9.58 -19.30
CA PHE A 412 -3.05 9.13 -19.85
C PHE A 412 -2.96 9.00 -21.37
N ASP A 413 -2.46 10.03 -22.06
CA ASP A 413 -2.26 10.01 -23.51
C ASP A 413 -1.33 8.86 -23.92
N TYR A 414 -0.20 8.72 -23.23
CA TYR A 414 0.73 7.63 -23.46
C TYR A 414 0.07 6.24 -23.35
N VAL A 415 -0.77 6.02 -22.35
CA VAL A 415 -1.44 4.72 -22.18
C VAL A 415 -2.39 4.44 -23.35
N TYR A 416 -3.20 5.40 -23.77
CA TYR A 416 -4.15 5.18 -24.88
C TYR A 416 -3.50 5.12 -26.25
N GLU A 417 -2.37 5.79 -26.45
CA GLU A 417 -1.62 5.79 -27.71
C GLU A 417 -0.63 4.64 -27.83
N HIS A 418 0.03 4.25 -26.73
CA HIS A 418 1.19 3.35 -26.76
C HIS A 418 1.00 2.03 -26.03
N VAL A 419 -0.07 1.88 -25.22
CA VAL A 419 -0.38 0.62 -24.53
C VAL A 419 -1.60 -0.03 -25.17
N LYS A 420 -2.78 0.59 -25.03
CA LYS A 420 -4.03 0.04 -25.59
C LYS A 420 -5.12 1.09 -25.59
N SER A 421 -5.76 1.30 -26.74
CA SER A 421 -6.83 2.30 -26.90
C SER A 421 -8.15 1.90 -26.22
N ASP A 422 -8.52 0.60 -26.20
CA ASP A 422 -9.68 0.09 -25.46
C ASP A 422 -9.25 -0.49 -24.12
N LEU A 423 -9.06 0.38 -23.14
CA LEU A 423 -8.55 0.02 -21.82
C LEU A 423 -9.20 0.89 -20.74
N HIS A 424 -9.71 0.27 -19.69
CA HIS A 424 -10.08 1.00 -18.48
C HIS A 424 -8.81 1.41 -17.72
N LEU A 425 -8.41 2.68 -17.84
CA LEU A 425 -7.30 3.25 -17.08
C LEU A 425 -7.82 3.79 -15.75
N ALA A 426 -7.55 3.08 -14.68
CA ALA A 426 -7.96 3.45 -13.32
C ALA A 426 -6.79 4.08 -12.56
N SER A 427 -6.73 5.41 -12.50
CA SER A 427 -5.91 6.10 -11.50
C SER A 427 -6.59 5.95 -10.15
N ILE A 428 -5.90 5.37 -9.16
CA ILE A 428 -6.46 5.08 -7.84
C ILE A 428 -5.60 5.71 -6.75
N SER A 429 -6.23 6.21 -5.69
CA SER A 429 -5.53 6.83 -4.57
C SER A 429 -6.15 6.47 -3.23
N GLY A 430 -5.27 6.17 -2.29
CA GLY A 430 -5.60 5.82 -0.92
C GLY A 430 -4.34 5.69 -0.09
N GLY A 431 -4.26 4.72 0.79
CA GLY A 431 -3.04 4.58 1.57
C GLY A 431 -3.00 3.36 2.48
N THR A 432 -1.80 3.16 3.01
CA THR A 432 -1.55 2.20 4.09
C THR A 432 -2.49 2.46 5.27
N ASP A 433 -2.89 3.71 5.45
CA ASP A 433 -3.73 4.18 6.56
C ASP A 433 -5.10 3.49 6.61
N ILE A 434 -5.68 3.15 5.47
CA ILE A 434 -6.97 2.44 5.37
C ILE A 434 -6.85 1.07 4.69
N CYS A 435 -5.65 0.66 4.32
CA CYS A 435 -5.40 -0.55 3.55
C CYS A 435 -6.36 -0.65 2.35
N GLY A 436 -6.46 0.42 1.57
CA GLY A 436 -7.41 0.57 0.47
C GLY A 436 -7.37 1.95 -0.15
N CYS A 437 -8.40 2.27 -0.94
CA CYS A 437 -8.46 3.49 -1.72
C CYS A 437 -9.68 4.35 -1.33
N PHE A 438 -9.45 5.69 -1.23
CA PHE A 438 -10.53 6.66 -1.13
C PHE A 438 -11.13 7.01 -2.49
N VAL A 439 -10.31 6.95 -3.52
CA VAL A 439 -10.69 7.30 -4.90
C VAL A 439 -10.25 6.20 -5.84
N LEU A 440 -11.13 5.80 -6.73
CA LEU A 440 -10.98 4.61 -7.58
C LEU A 440 -11.51 4.86 -9.00
N GLY A 441 -11.21 3.91 -9.89
CA GLY A 441 -11.92 3.77 -11.14
C GLY A 441 -13.29 3.10 -10.95
N ASN A 442 -14.08 3.07 -12.02
CA ASN A 442 -15.26 2.21 -12.10
C ASN A 442 -15.51 1.78 -13.57
N PRO A 443 -16.02 0.57 -13.78
CA PRO A 443 -16.10 -0.03 -15.12
C PRO A 443 -17.23 0.50 -16.02
N ILE A 444 -18.12 1.34 -15.48
CA ILE A 444 -19.32 1.82 -16.20
C ILE A 444 -19.28 3.30 -16.57
N SER A 445 -18.26 4.04 -16.10
CA SER A 445 -18.12 5.47 -16.38
C SER A 445 -16.95 5.77 -17.34
N PRO A 446 -17.00 6.89 -18.09
CA PRO A 446 -15.89 7.30 -18.93
C PRO A 446 -14.67 7.71 -18.13
N VAL A 447 -13.47 7.59 -18.74
CA VAL A 447 -12.20 8.08 -18.22
C VAL A 447 -11.86 9.44 -18.82
N TYR A 448 -11.63 10.43 -17.96
CA TYR A 448 -11.17 11.75 -18.36
C TYR A 448 -9.69 11.92 -18.05
N GLN A 449 -9.02 12.72 -18.84
CA GLN A 449 -7.59 12.97 -18.72
C GLN A 449 -7.21 13.61 -17.38
N GLY A 450 -6.28 13.00 -16.67
CA GLY A 450 -5.75 13.51 -15.40
C GLY A 450 -6.63 13.24 -14.17
N GLU A 451 -7.85 12.69 -14.33
CA GLU A 451 -8.76 12.44 -13.23
C GLU A 451 -8.70 10.99 -12.72
N CYS A 452 -8.73 10.81 -11.39
CA CYS A 452 -9.30 9.59 -10.82
C CYS A 452 -10.81 9.66 -11.02
N GLN A 453 -11.44 8.56 -11.51
CA GLN A 453 -12.81 8.63 -11.99
C GLN A 453 -13.83 9.04 -10.94
N SER A 454 -13.67 8.59 -9.69
CA SER A 454 -14.72 8.78 -8.66
C SER A 454 -14.24 8.52 -7.25
N ALA A 455 -14.94 9.09 -6.28
CA ALA A 455 -14.88 8.64 -4.88
C ALA A 455 -15.29 7.16 -4.77
N GLY A 456 -14.69 6.43 -3.85
CA GLY A 456 -15.01 5.02 -3.58
C GLY A 456 -16.42 4.83 -3.02
N LEU A 457 -17.11 3.78 -3.45
CA LEU A 457 -18.43 3.42 -2.91
C LEU A 457 -18.39 3.26 -1.39
N GLY A 458 -19.40 3.80 -0.70
CA GLY A 458 -19.49 3.77 0.75
C GLY A 458 -18.60 4.80 1.47
N LEU A 459 -17.89 5.66 0.75
CA LEU A 459 -16.98 6.66 1.30
C LEU A 459 -17.43 8.07 0.89
N ASP A 460 -17.75 8.91 1.88
CA ASP A 460 -18.14 10.31 1.67
C ASP A 460 -16.91 11.21 1.57
N VAL A 461 -16.18 11.06 0.46
CA VAL A 461 -14.96 11.79 0.15
C VAL A 461 -15.28 13.17 -0.38
N VAL A 462 -14.74 14.21 0.26
CA VAL A 462 -14.89 15.62 -0.17
C VAL A 462 -13.56 16.36 -0.02
N ALA A 463 -13.43 17.48 -0.72
CA ALA A 463 -12.34 18.44 -0.52
C ALA A 463 -12.77 19.51 0.50
N TYR A 464 -11.95 19.74 1.55
CA TYR A 464 -12.19 20.79 2.54
C TYR A 464 -11.21 21.95 2.36
N ASN A 465 -11.75 23.18 2.47
CA ASN A 465 -10.90 24.35 2.59
C ASN A 465 -10.33 24.44 4.04
N GLN A 466 -9.50 25.47 4.28
CA GLN A 466 -8.88 25.70 5.61
C GLN A 466 -9.87 25.95 6.74
N HIS A 467 -11.14 26.26 6.42
CA HIS A 467 -12.23 26.51 7.41
C HIS A 467 -13.07 25.24 7.68
N GLY A 468 -12.75 24.10 7.04
CA GLY A 468 -13.52 22.87 7.17
C GLY A 468 -14.83 22.87 6.37
N GLU A 469 -14.93 23.67 5.32
CA GLU A 469 -16.07 23.72 4.43
C GLU A 469 -15.80 22.92 3.17
N ALA A 470 -16.80 22.16 2.71
CA ALA A 470 -16.70 21.39 1.47
C ALA A 470 -16.68 22.31 0.24
N ILE A 471 -15.74 22.08 -0.67
CA ILE A 471 -15.53 22.86 -1.88
C ILE A 471 -15.50 21.95 -3.10
N VAL A 472 -15.85 22.49 -4.27
CA VAL A 472 -15.86 21.84 -5.58
C VAL A 472 -15.15 22.75 -6.57
N ALA A 473 -14.41 22.19 -7.51
CA ALA A 473 -13.61 22.91 -8.51
C ALA A 473 -12.58 23.88 -7.91
N GLU A 474 -12.18 23.62 -6.67
CA GLU A 474 -11.12 24.31 -5.94
C GLU A 474 -10.27 23.30 -5.18
N ARG A 475 -9.00 23.63 -4.94
CA ARG A 475 -8.08 22.78 -4.18
C ARG A 475 -8.37 22.81 -2.68
N GLY A 476 -8.37 21.63 -2.11
CA GLY A 476 -8.57 21.44 -0.68
C GLY A 476 -8.03 20.11 -0.18
N GLU A 477 -8.18 19.89 1.10
CA GLU A 477 -7.75 18.68 1.79
C GLU A 477 -8.71 17.52 1.57
N LEU A 478 -8.20 16.34 1.22
CA LEU A 478 -9.00 15.12 1.18
C LEU A 478 -9.48 14.76 2.58
N VAL A 479 -10.80 14.72 2.74
CA VAL A 479 -11.44 14.24 3.96
C VAL A 479 -12.53 13.21 3.64
N CYS A 480 -12.83 12.33 4.62
CA CYS A 480 -13.96 11.41 4.56
C CYS A 480 -14.87 11.66 5.77
N ARG A 481 -16.15 11.98 5.52
CA ARG A 481 -17.06 12.45 6.56
C ARG A 481 -17.80 11.34 7.28
N ASN A 482 -17.92 10.15 6.69
CA ASN A 482 -18.64 9.02 7.27
C ASN A 482 -17.71 7.94 7.83
N SER A 483 -18.27 7.05 8.64
CA SER A 483 -17.63 5.83 9.10
C SER A 483 -17.60 4.79 7.97
N PHE A 484 -16.54 3.97 7.93
CA PHE A 484 -16.40 2.87 6.98
C PHE A 484 -15.67 1.67 7.62
N PRO A 485 -15.93 0.42 7.16
CA PRO A 485 -15.46 -0.79 7.86
C PRO A 485 -13.94 -0.96 7.93
N ASN A 486 -13.20 -0.46 6.94
CA ASN A 486 -11.74 -0.57 6.85
C ASN A 486 -10.98 0.60 7.48
N GLN A 487 -11.63 1.40 8.34
CA GLN A 487 -10.88 2.25 9.24
C GLN A 487 -9.95 1.37 10.09
N PRO A 488 -8.67 1.78 10.27
CA PRO A 488 -7.77 1.01 11.13
C PRO A 488 -8.34 0.92 12.55
N ILE A 489 -8.12 -0.21 13.21
CA ILE A 489 -8.55 -0.40 14.59
C ILE A 489 -7.80 0.54 15.53
N GLY A 490 -6.62 1.00 15.10
CA GLY A 490 -5.73 1.90 15.82
C GLY A 490 -4.28 1.70 15.41
N PHE A 491 -3.37 2.25 16.18
CA PHE A 491 -1.95 1.92 16.08
C PHE A 491 -1.59 0.88 17.13
N TRP A 492 -0.66 0.00 16.82
CA TRP A 492 -0.24 -1.08 17.71
C TRP A 492 0.31 -0.49 19.02
N HIS A 493 -0.22 -0.95 20.15
CA HIS A 493 0.11 -0.46 21.50
C HIS A 493 -0.03 1.06 21.69
N ASP A 494 -0.94 1.70 20.95
CA ASP A 494 -1.31 3.10 21.15
C ASP A 494 -2.54 3.19 22.07
N ASP A 495 -2.58 4.21 22.93
CA ASP A 495 -3.75 4.52 23.74
C ASP A 495 -4.85 5.26 22.95
N GLY A 496 -4.63 5.45 21.65
CA GLY A 496 -5.48 6.15 20.72
C GLY A 496 -5.11 7.60 20.49
N SER A 497 -4.22 8.17 21.27
CA SER A 497 -3.82 9.56 21.16
C SER A 497 -3.11 9.86 19.84
N ARG A 498 -2.16 9.04 19.42
CA ARG A 498 -1.45 9.19 18.13
C ARG A 498 -2.38 8.94 16.95
N TYR A 499 -3.30 7.96 17.05
CA TYR A 499 -4.33 7.72 16.04
C TYR A 499 -5.24 8.92 15.86
N HIS A 500 -5.72 9.50 16.97
CA HIS A 500 -6.54 10.71 16.95
C HIS A 500 -5.78 11.87 16.31
N GLN A 501 -4.58 12.15 16.76
CA GLN A 501 -3.72 13.21 16.22
C GLN A 501 -3.46 13.04 14.71
N ALA A 502 -3.31 11.81 14.23
CA ALA A 502 -2.97 11.54 12.84
C ALA A 502 -4.12 11.86 11.87
N TYR A 503 -5.38 11.62 12.27
CA TYR A 503 -6.50 11.61 11.33
C TYR A 503 -7.70 12.48 11.74
N TRP A 504 -7.82 12.89 13.03
CA TRP A 504 -9.03 13.49 13.58
C TRP A 504 -8.83 14.85 14.24
N ASP A 505 -7.58 15.29 14.37
CA ASP A 505 -7.24 16.53 15.08
C ASP A 505 -7.50 17.78 14.24
N LYS A 506 -7.19 17.71 12.93
CA LYS A 506 -7.27 18.87 12.02
C LYS A 506 -8.72 19.32 11.78
N TYR A 507 -9.62 18.37 11.56
CA TYR A 507 -11.05 18.62 11.34
C TYR A 507 -11.86 17.75 12.31
N PRO A 508 -12.39 18.31 13.41
CA PRO A 508 -13.10 17.53 14.42
C PRO A 508 -14.26 16.72 13.84
N GLY A 509 -14.27 15.42 14.10
CA GLY A 509 -15.33 14.52 13.66
C GLY A 509 -15.24 14.04 12.21
N VAL A 510 -14.17 14.38 11.50
CA VAL A 510 -13.98 14.04 10.09
C VAL A 510 -12.58 13.45 9.87
N TRP A 511 -12.46 12.36 9.12
CA TRP A 511 -11.18 11.79 8.73
C TRP A 511 -10.41 12.73 7.79
N HIS A 512 -9.23 13.14 8.19
CA HIS A 512 -8.29 13.91 7.38
C HIS A 512 -7.16 12.99 6.88
N HIS A 513 -6.92 12.97 5.57
CA HIS A 513 -5.96 12.03 4.98
C HIS A 513 -4.57 12.63 4.72
N GLY A 514 -4.51 13.95 4.51
CA GLY A 514 -3.27 14.66 4.23
C GLY A 514 -2.86 14.62 2.75
N ASP A 515 -3.81 14.50 1.85
CA ASP A 515 -3.66 14.71 0.40
C ASP A 515 -4.37 15.99 -0.02
N GLU A 516 -3.78 16.74 -0.96
CA GLU A 516 -4.41 17.88 -1.60
C GLU A 516 -5.12 17.43 -2.88
N ILE A 517 -6.41 17.70 -2.97
CA ILE A 517 -7.28 17.28 -4.08
C ILE A 517 -8.15 18.43 -4.60
N GLU A 518 -8.70 18.23 -5.79
CA GLU A 518 -9.83 19.01 -6.33
C GLU A 518 -10.89 18.03 -6.83
N ILE A 519 -12.13 18.22 -6.42
CA ILE A 519 -13.26 17.47 -6.99
C ILE A 519 -13.80 18.27 -8.16
N THR A 520 -13.82 17.66 -9.36
CA THR A 520 -14.28 18.32 -10.56
C THR A 520 -15.82 18.39 -10.64
N ASP A 521 -16.35 19.25 -11.49
CA ASP A 521 -17.81 19.37 -11.72
C ASP A 521 -18.46 18.05 -12.19
N LYS A 522 -17.66 17.11 -12.69
CA LYS A 522 -18.12 15.78 -13.13
C LYS A 522 -18.02 14.71 -12.03
N GLY A 523 -17.50 15.07 -10.86
CA GLY A 523 -17.28 14.15 -9.74
C GLY A 523 -15.97 13.36 -9.82
N GLY A 524 -15.12 13.62 -10.81
CA GLY A 524 -13.74 13.12 -10.85
C GLY A 524 -12.86 13.83 -9.82
N VAL A 525 -11.71 13.26 -9.53
CA VAL A 525 -10.79 13.79 -8.50
C VAL A 525 -9.41 14.00 -9.09
N LEU A 526 -8.91 15.23 -9.00
CA LEU A 526 -7.53 15.59 -9.32
C LEU A 526 -6.69 15.55 -8.04
N PHE A 527 -5.49 15.00 -8.14
CA PHE A 527 -4.53 14.96 -7.04
C PHE A 527 -3.36 15.89 -7.31
N PHE A 528 -2.92 16.61 -6.25
CA PHE A 528 -1.80 17.56 -6.31
C PHE A 528 -0.61 17.12 -5.44
N GLY A 529 -0.76 16.03 -4.70
CA GLY A 529 0.27 15.46 -3.83
C GLY A 529 -0.10 15.52 -2.35
N ARG A 530 0.92 15.34 -1.49
CA ARG A 530 0.75 15.38 -0.03
C ARG A 530 0.65 16.82 0.46
N SER A 531 -0.33 17.07 1.33
CA SER A 531 -0.48 18.35 2.05
C SER A 531 0.31 18.38 3.36
N ASP A 532 0.77 17.22 3.85
CA ASP A 532 1.64 17.08 5.02
C ASP A 532 3.14 17.02 4.62
N THR A 533 4.02 16.82 5.59
CA THR A 533 5.48 16.76 5.39
C THR A 533 6.02 15.36 5.12
N VAL A 534 5.15 14.36 4.97
CA VAL A 534 5.55 12.99 4.61
C VAL A 534 6.10 12.99 3.18
N LEU A 535 7.29 12.41 3.02
CA LEU A 535 7.94 12.28 1.73
C LEU A 535 7.31 11.12 0.92
N ASN A 536 7.25 11.29 -0.40
CA ASN A 536 6.65 10.28 -1.28
C ASN A 536 7.48 10.03 -2.56
N PRO A 537 8.79 9.80 -2.47
CA PRO A 537 9.64 9.59 -3.64
C PRO A 537 9.28 8.29 -4.36
N GLY A 538 9.02 8.41 -5.67
CA GLY A 538 8.61 7.25 -6.50
C GLY A 538 7.34 6.55 -6.00
N GLY A 539 6.45 7.27 -5.30
CA GLY A 539 5.19 6.74 -4.80
C GLY A 539 5.26 5.93 -3.51
N VAL A 540 6.39 5.96 -2.80
CA VAL A 540 6.55 5.27 -1.51
C VAL A 540 6.67 6.29 -0.39
N ARG A 541 5.74 6.22 0.57
CA ARG A 541 5.76 7.09 1.75
C ARG A 541 6.93 6.76 2.67
N ILE A 542 7.78 7.75 2.93
CA ILE A 542 8.89 7.67 3.86
C ILE A 542 8.84 8.83 4.85
N GLY A 543 9.25 8.58 6.10
CA GLY A 543 9.28 9.60 7.14
C GLY A 543 10.60 10.37 7.14
N THR A 544 10.50 11.67 7.28
CA THR A 544 11.70 12.52 7.47
C THR A 544 12.49 12.08 8.71
N ALA A 545 11.82 11.62 9.76
CA ALA A 545 12.46 11.14 10.99
C ALA A 545 13.42 9.97 10.76
N GLU A 546 13.12 9.06 9.84
CA GLU A 546 14.01 7.94 9.50
C GLU A 546 15.33 8.45 8.91
N ILE A 547 15.27 9.52 8.10
CA ILE A 547 16.46 10.18 7.56
C ILE A 547 17.26 10.87 8.69
N TYR A 548 16.57 11.63 9.55
CA TYR A 548 17.22 12.38 10.63
C TYR A 548 17.95 11.47 11.60
N GLN A 549 17.34 10.35 11.98
CA GLN A 549 17.94 9.39 12.90
C GLN A 549 19.29 8.88 12.40
N GLN A 550 19.43 8.62 11.12
CA GLN A 550 20.67 8.13 10.55
C GLN A 550 21.69 9.25 10.27
N VAL A 551 21.23 10.34 9.72
CA VAL A 551 22.10 11.45 9.31
C VAL A 551 22.67 12.19 10.52
N ASN A 552 21.84 12.47 11.54
CA ASN A 552 22.28 13.19 12.75
C ASN A 552 23.15 12.31 13.69
N ALA A 553 23.22 10.98 13.44
CA ALA A 553 24.17 10.12 14.13
C ALA A 553 25.61 10.23 13.59
N LEU A 554 25.82 10.85 12.45
CA LEU A 554 27.14 11.07 11.89
C LEU A 554 27.88 12.18 12.67
N PRO A 555 29.13 11.98 13.10
CA PRO A 555 29.89 12.99 13.85
C PRO A 555 30.19 14.26 13.04
N GLU A 556 30.09 14.17 11.72
CA GLU A 556 30.26 15.32 10.81
C GLU A 556 29.03 16.21 10.72
N ILE A 557 27.88 15.74 11.19
CA ILE A 557 26.59 16.43 11.07
C ILE A 557 26.16 16.90 12.45
N HIS A 558 25.81 18.18 12.55
CA HIS A 558 25.22 18.74 13.77
C HIS A 558 23.71 18.57 13.79
N ASP A 559 23.04 18.83 12.66
CA ASP A 559 21.57 18.71 12.52
C ASP A 559 21.19 18.61 11.05
N SER A 560 19.94 18.17 10.76
CA SER A 560 19.46 18.04 9.38
C SER A 560 17.98 18.30 9.23
N ILE A 561 17.54 18.66 8.01
CA ILE A 561 16.14 18.79 7.62
C ILE A 561 15.96 18.28 6.19
N ALA A 562 14.95 17.41 5.99
CA ALA A 562 14.62 16.83 4.71
C ALA A 562 13.23 17.28 4.25
N ILE A 563 13.09 17.54 2.97
CA ILE A 563 11.80 17.86 2.35
C ILE A 563 11.64 17.11 1.04
N GLY A 564 10.39 16.91 0.62
CA GLY A 564 10.06 16.50 -0.74
C GLY A 564 9.94 17.72 -1.65
N ARG A 565 10.70 17.76 -2.73
CA ARG A 565 10.59 18.76 -3.79
C ARG A 565 10.06 18.10 -5.05
N GLN A 566 9.01 18.66 -5.62
CA GLN A 566 8.49 18.20 -6.90
C GLN A 566 9.44 18.61 -8.03
N ILE A 567 10.06 17.64 -8.69
CA ILE A 567 10.96 17.83 -9.81
C ILE A 567 10.59 16.84 -10.91
N ASP A 568 10.39 17.30 -12.12
CA ASP A 568 10.08 16.45 -13.27
C ASP A 568 8.96 15.41 -12.99
N ARG A 569 7.89 15.83 -12.31
CA ARG A 569 6.70 15.00 -12.00
C ARG A 569 6.94 13.86 -10.98
N ASP A 570 8.04 13.92 -10.26
CA ASP A 570 8.31 13.02 -9.15
C ASP A 570 8.73 13.84 -7.92
N GLU A 571 8.46 13.31 -6.73
CA GLU A 571 8.97 13.92 -5.52
C GLU A 571 10.39 13.41 -5.26
N GLN A 572 11.35 14.33 -5.21
CA GLN A 572 12.72 14.04 -4.86
C GLN A 572 13.01 14.48 -3.42
N VAL A 573 13.70 13.63 -2.68
CA VAL A 573 14.17 13.97 -1.34
C VAL A 573 15.32 14.96 -1.46
N ILE A 574 15.15 16.13 -0.88
CA ILE A 574 16.20 17.15 -0.71
C ILE A 574 16.58 17.19 0.76
N LEU A 575 17.86 17.08 1.04
CA LEU A 575 18.41 17.09 2.39
C LEU A 575 19.27 18.32 2.60
N PHE A 576 18.96 19.11 3.63
CA PHE A 576 19.81 20.18 4.12
C PHE A 576 20.49 19.74 5.42
N VAL A 577 21.80 19.97 5.52
CA VAL A 577 22.61 19.57 6.68
C VAL A 577 23.31 20.77 7.27
N GLN A 578 23.30 20.86 8.59
CA GLN A 578 24.19 21.73 9.35
C GLN A 578 25.41 20.89 9.76
N LEU A 579 26.58 21.32 9.33
CA LEU A 579 27.82 20.60 9.60
C LEU A 579 28.32 20.84 11.04
N ALA A 580 29.03 19.87 11.59
CA ALA A 580 29.82 20.06 12.81
C ALA A 580 30.99 21.05 12.54
N GLN A 581 31.53 21.63 13.61
CA GLN A 581 32.60 22.63 13.47
C GLN A 581 33.83 22.07 12.72
N ASN A 582 34.34 22.84 11.77
CA ASN A 582 35.54 22.53 10.96
C ASN A 582 35.38 21.30 10.03
N VAL A 583 34.19 20.84 9.78
CA VAL A 583 33.94 19.76 8.81
C VAL A 583 33.72 20.38 7.41
N PRO A 584 34.47 19.97 6.38
CA PRO A 584 34.24 20.42 5.02
C PRO A 584 33.05 19.72 4.37
N PHE A 585 32.22 20.46 3.63
CA PHE A 585 31.20 19.88 2.79
C PHE A 585 31.80 19.47 1.45
N ASN A 586 31.97 18.19 1.21
CA ASN A 586 32.61 17.65 0.01
C ASN A 586 31.84 16.41 -0.51
N ASP A 587 32.28 15.91 -1.67
CA ASP A 587 31.64 14.74 -2.32
C ASP A 587 31.75 13.46 -1.47
N GLU A 588 32.82 13.30 -0.69
CA GLU A 588 33.05 12.15 0.17
C GLU A 588 31.99 12.08 1.27
N LEU A 589 31.71 13.19 1.94
CA LEU A 589 30.66 13.28 2.95
C LEU A 589 29.26 13.03 2.34
N GLN A 590 28.98 13.62 1.19
CA GLN A 590 27.71 13.38 0.50
C GLN A 590 27.53 11.91 0.14
N GLN A 591 28.59 11.27 -0.37
CA GLN A 591 28.55 9.84 -0.70
C GLN A 591 28.39 8.98 0.56
N LYS A 592 29.03 9.34 1.67
CA LYS A 592 28.87 8.68 2.97
C LYS A 592 27.42 8.74 3.44
N ILE A 593 26.78 9.91 3.38
CA ILE A 593 25.36 10.08 3.74
C ILE A 593 24.46 9.21 2.84
N ARG A 594 24.67 9.25 1.50
CA ARG A 594 23.87 8.44 0.57
C ARG A 594 24.04 6.95 0.80
N SER A 595 25.26 6.48 1.07
CA SER A 595 25.53 5.06 1.37
C SER A 595 24.89 4.65 2.68
N LEU A 596 25.02 5.45 3.72
CA LEU A 596 24.42 5.22 5.03
C LEU A 596 22.90 5.07 4.92
N LEU A 597 22.21 5.99 4.27
CA LEU A 597 20.76 5.93 4.11
C LEU A 597 20.31 4.74 3.26
N ARG A 598 21.07 4.38 2.22
CA ARG A 598 20.78 3.18 1.42
C ARG A 598 20.92 1.91 2.22
N GLU A 599 21.93 1.81 3.07
CA GLU A 599 22.23 0.62 3.87
C GLU A 599 21.32 0.48 5.10
N ARG A 600 21.05 1.59 5.77
CA ARG A 600 20.32 1.60 7.04
C ARG A 600 18.80 1.73 6.88
N CYS A 601 18.34 2.48 5.88
CA CYS A 601 16.93 2.67 5.60
C CYS A 601 16.51 1.90 4.34
N SER A 602 16.56 2.58 3.19
CA SER A 602 16.30 1.95 1.88
C SER A 602 16.82 2.85 0.74
N PRO A 603 16.91 2.35 -0.51
CA PRO A 603 17.26 3.18 -1.67
C PRO A 603 16.36 4.42 -1.85
N ARG A 604 15.13 4.39 -1.34
CA ARG A 604 14.16 5.50 -1.46
C ARG A 604 14.42 6.65 -0.51
N HIS A 605 15.14 6.42 0.58
CA HIS A 605 15.54 7.46 1.54
C HIS A 605 16.75 8.26 1.05
N VAL A 606 17.40 7.81 -0.02
CA VAL A 606 18.62 8.46 -0.53
C VAL A 606 18.27 9.80 -1.17
N PRO A 607 18.80 10.94 -0.64
CA PRO A 607 18.47 12.23 -1.19
C PRO A 607 19.08 12.41 -2.59
N ALA A 608 18.29 13.01 -3.47
CA ALA A 608 18.75 13.42 -4.79
C ALA A 608 19.81 14.50 -4.67
N ASN A 609 19.54 15.51 -3.84
CA ASN A 609 20.45 16.60 -3.56
C ASN A 609 20.69 16.75 -2.07
N ILE A 610 21.92 17.09 -1.70
CA ILE A 610 22.32 17.43 -0.33
C ILE A 610 22.95 18.82 -0.36
N TYR A 611 22.52 19.70 0.54
CA TYR A 611 23.04 21.05 0.66
C TYR A 611 23.49 21.31 2.09
N ALA A 612 24.64 22.01 2.26
CA ALA A 612 25.03 22.49 3.57
C ALA A 612 24.47 23.90 3.80
N ILE A 613 23.89 24.10 4.98
CA ILE A 613 23.34 25.38 5.44
C ILE A 613 23.93 25.80 6.79
N SER A 614 23.86 27.08 7.09
CA SER A 614 24.43 27.63 8.31
C SER A 614 23.77 27.14 9.58
N GLU A 615 22.45 27.00 9.57
CA GLU A 615 21.63 26.51 10.68
C GLU A 615 20.39 25.76 10.15
N ILE A 616 19.81 24.86 10.94
CA ILE A 616 18.52 24.26 10.62
C ILE A 616 17.39 25.21 11.07
N PRO A 617 16.41 25.52 10.17
CA PRO A 617 15.31 26.41 10.55
C PRO A 617 14.36 25.73 11.55
N ARG A 618 14.06 26.47 12.64
CA ARG A 618 13.23 25.99 13.74
C ARG A 618 12.24 27.05 14.21
N THR A 619 11.14 26.60 14.80
CA THR A 619 10.24 27.49 15.54
C THR A 619 10.91 28.03 16.80
N LYS A 620 10.35 29.11 17.40
CA LYS A 620 10.79 29.64 18.70
C LYS A 620 10.73 28.59 19.84
N SER A 621 9.94 27.54 19.67
CA SER A 621 9.86 26.39 20.59
C SER A 621 10.80 25.24 20.23
N GLY A 622 11.69 25.40 19.24
CA GLY A 622 12.70 24.43 18.83
C GLY A 622 12.23 23.33 17.87
N LYS A 623 10.99 23.36 17.38
CA LYS A 623 10.48 22.38 16.41
C LYS A 623 10.99 22.68 14.99
N LEU A 624 11.28 21.63 14.21
CA LEU A 624 11.60 21.74 12.79
C LEU A 624 10.43 22.37 12.01
N VAL A 625 10.76 23.18 11.00
CA VAL A 625 9.75 23.86 10.16
C VAL A 625 9.78 23.33 8.73
N GLU A 626 9.69 22.03 8.57
CA GLU A 626 9.73 21.33 7.28
C GLU A 626 8.78 21.94 6.26
N LEU A 627 7.56 22.27 6.66
CA LEU A 627 6.57 22.89 5.78
C LEU A 627 7.05 24.26 5.23
N ALA A 628 7.66 25.09 6.06
CA ALA A 628 8.20 26.38 5.61
C ALA A 628 9.37 26.20 4.64
N VAL A 629 10.25 25.22 4.89
CA VAL A 629 11.33 24.87 3.97
C VAL A 629 10.77 24.34 2.66
N LYS A 630 9.73 23.47 2.72
CA LYS A 630 9.04 22.94 1.53
C LYS A 630 8.44 24.08 0.70
N GLN A 631 7.77 25.04 1.33
CA GLN A 631 7.22 26.23 0.65
C GLN A 631 8.30 27.03 -0.08
N VAL A 632 9.42 27.34 0.60
CA VAL A 632 10.56 28.03 -0.04
C VAL A 632 11.09 27.24 -1.23
N CYS A 633 11.22 25.92 -1.10
CA CYS A 633 11.72 25.07 -2.18
C CYS A 633 10.81 25.00 -3.42
N HIS A 634 9.53 25.34 -3.27
CA HIS A 634 8.55 25.41 -4.36
C HIS A 634 8.30 26.84 -4.85
N GLY A 635 8.92 27.86 -4.23
CA GLY A 635 8.69 29.27 -4.56
C GLY A 635 7.37 29.81 -4.00
N ASP A 636 6.79 29.14 -3.02
CA ASP A 636 5.56 29.55 -2.36
C ASP A 636 5.84 30.56 -1.24
N GLU A 637 4.86 31.39 -0.90
CA GLU A 637 4.95 32.34 0.20
C GLU A 637 4.87 31.61 1.56
N VAL A 638 5.88 31.82 2.41
CA VAL A 638 5.89 31.26 3.76
C VAL A 638 4.95 32.05 4.67
N LYS A 639 3.85 31.40 5.08
CA LYS A 639 2.92 31.95 6.06
C LYS A 639 3.53 31.79 7.46
N ASN A 640 3.41 32.81 8.32
CA ASN A 640 3.86 32.80 9.74
C ASN A 640 5.40 32.86 9.97
N LEU A 641 6.15 33.60 9.17
CA LEU A 641 7.57 33.88 9.40
C LEU A 641 7.89 34.31 10.85
N GLY A 642 6.97 35.02 11.51
CA GLY A 642 7.11 35.47 12.90
C GLY A 642 7.20 34.36 13.96
N ALA A 643 6.81 33.12 13.62
CA ALA A 643 6.93 31.95 14.50
C ALA A 643 8.29 31.26 14.40
N ILE A 644 9.09 31.56 13.36
CA ILE A 644 10.40 30.97 13.10
C ILE A 644 11.47 31.75 13.87
N ALA A 645 12.38 31.04 14.54
CA ALA A 645 13.43 31.62 15.37
C ALA A 645 14.54 32.22 14.51
N ASN A 646 14.88 31.61 13.38
CA ASN A 646 15.96 31.94 12.47
C ASN A 646 15.49 32.06 11.01
N PRO A 647 14.58 32.99 10.69
CA PRO A 647 13.97 33.08 9.36
C PRO A 647 14.96 33.44 8.23
N GLN A 648 16.13 34.01 8.56
CA GLN A 648 17.19 34.32 7.60
C GLN A 648 17.72 33.08 6.86
N VAL A 649 17.62 31.89 7.46
CA VAL A 649 18.08 30.65 6.86
C VAL A 649 17.18 30.25 5.68
N LEU A 650 15.91 30.63 5.68
CA LEU A 650 15.03 30.40 4.55
C LEU A 650 15.49 31.12 3.28
N ALA A 651 16.05 32.34 3.42
CA ALA A 651 16.64 33.07 2.31
C ALA A 651 17.98 32.45 1.83
N GLU A 652 18.73 31.79 2.73
CA GLU A 652 19.93 31.02 2.36
C GLU A 652 19.52 29.79 1.52
N ILE A 653 18.48 29.05 1.95
CA ILE A 653 17.93 27.91 1.22
C ILE A 653 17.46 28.31 -0.18
N GLU A 654 16.72 29.42 -0.30
CA GLU A 654 16.23 29.92 -1.59
C GLU A 654 17.40 30.20 -2.56
N LYS A 655 18.47 30.81 -2.09
CA LYS A 655 19.67 31.06 -2.90
C LYS A 655 20.36 29.78 -3.36
N LEU A 656 20.49 28.77 -2.50
CA LEU A 656 21.10 27.48 -2.85
C LEU A 656 20.33 26.72 -3.94
N LEU A 657 19.03 26.92 -4.01
CA LEU A 657 18.16 26.24 -4.99
C LEU A 657 18.10 26.96 -6.34
N THR A 658 18.50 28.23 -6.38
CA THR A 658 18.53 29.06 -7.60
C THR A 658 19.93 29.17 -8.22
N ALA A 659 20.98 28.74 -7.50
CA ALA A 659 22.37 28.70 -7.95
C ALA A 659 22.68 27.38 -8.69
#